data_9e72469a67f1c9ab436b7584793077f2
#
_entry.id   9e72469a67f1c9ab436b7584793077f2
#
_cell.length_a   1.000
_cell.length_b   1.000
_cell.length_c   1.000
_cell.angle_alpha   90.00
_cell.angle_beta   90.00
_cell.angle_gamma   90.00
#
_symmetry.space_group_name_H-M   'P 1'
#
loop_
_entity.id
_entity.type
_entity.pdbx_description
1 polymer ?
#
loop_
_entity_poly.entity_id
_entity_poly.type
_entity_poly.pdbx_seq_one_letter_code
_entity_poly.pdbx_strand_id
1 'polypeptide(L)'
;MLKKNLLTCPTGNSIEKEDGFKYCDERFADIEMLRYKVDGFETLTLRQKIFIYYLQEAALWGRDILFDQNGRYNLEIRTLLERLYTGYKGDRESDDFKAFEEYLKRVWFSNGIHHHYGCEKFVPHFSRQWFVMHTGCSDKIADIIFNPDILPKRVNLAEGQDLVLTSACNYYQGVTQQEAETFYAQQKALGDKEHPVMYGMNSTLIKSPDGTIYEDKWTTSGRYGAYLTRITSLLGKARLYADDTKQKDVIDKLISFYETGDLKIFDEYTIAWVENTAPIVDFVNGFTESYGDPLGMKGSWESIVNIKDIKATERAARLSANAQWFEDNSPVSPEFRKEKVRGVSAKVIRAAILGGDLYPSSAIGINLPNSDWVRAEHGSKSVTIANLTHAYSQAARGSGMMDEFAASQDDAILMDRYGDLTGNLHTDLHECLGHGSGRLLPGVDADSLKAYGSTIEEARADLFALYYLADDKLIELGLLPDKDAFKAEYLRQMINGLMTQLVRIKPGAQIEESHMRDRALIARWAYKHGLGMADGGKDVVEMMQSDGKTYVRINDYDRLRQLFGHLLAEIQRIKSTGDFDAARHLVEEYGVRIDSVLHKEILDRYQRLNIPPYKGFINPVYKAVMDNDGGITDVIVSYEESYTEQMLRYSDAYSIK
;
A
#
# COMPACT_ATOMS: atom_id res chain seq x y z
N MET A 1 -0.99 13.87 41.46
CA MET A 1 -1.17 12.42 41.27
C MET A 1 -2.27 12.19 40.25
N LEU A 2 -1.95 12.17 39.00
CA LEU A 2 -2.84 11.71 37.92
C LEU A 2 -2.25 10.38 37.41
N LYS A 3 -2.87 9.28 37.85
CA LYS A 3 -2.60 7.98 37.24
C LYS A 3 -3.10 8.02 35.81
N LYS A 4 -2.19 8.18 34.86
CA LYS A 4 -2.46 7.89 33.46
C LYS A 4 -2.69 6.40 33.32
N ASN A 5 -3.86 6.04 32.84
CA ASN A 5 -4.13 4.70 32.33
C ASN A 5 -3.26 4.50 31.08
N LEU A 6 -2.13 3.84 31.25
CA LEU A 6 -1.36 3.23 30.18
C LEU A 6 -2.22 2.09 29.62
N LEU A 7 -2.90 2.37 28.52
CA LEU A 7 -3.64 1.36 27.77
C LEU A 7 -2.64 0.59 26.90
N THR A 8 -2.05 -0.44 27.49
CA THR A 8 -1.46 -1.53 26.70
C THR A 8 -2.60 -2.23 25.98
N CYS A 9 -2.43 -2.57 24.72
CA CYS A 9 -3.36 -3.45 24.01
C CYS A 9 -3.17 -4.89 24.54
N PRO A 10 -3.92 -5.33 25.56
CA PRO A 10 -3.94 -6.72 25.94
C PRO A 10 -4.82 -7.46 24.95
N THR A 11 -4.52 -8.69 24.70
CA THR A 11 -5.36 -9.65 24.01
C THR A 11 -6.85 -9.36 24.28
N GLY A 12 -7.55 -8.78 23.29
CA GLY A 12 -9.00 -8.69 23.27
C GLY A 12 -9.68 -7.35 23.61
N ASN A 13 -8.98 -6.26 23.93
CA ASN A 13 -9.65 -4.98 24.22
C ASN A 13 -9.30 -3.88 23.20
N SER A 14 -10.36 -3.27 22.66
CA SER A 14 -10.31 -2.13 21.75
C SER A 14 -9.77 -0.87 22.42
N ILE A 15 -8.85 -0.16 21.77
CA ILE A 15 -8.40 1.17 22.18
C ILE A 15 -9.43 2.18 21.68
N GLU A 16 -10.21 2.76 22.60
CA GLU A 16 -11.01 3.96 22.34
C GLU A 16 -10.14 5.21 22.54
N LYS A 17 -10.17 6.12 21.60
CA LYS A 17 -9.42 7.39 21.62
C LYS A 17 -10.34 8.61 21.65
N GLU A 18 -9.73 9.81 21.58
CA GLU A 18 -10.38 11.11 21.75
C GLU A 18 -11.71 11.30 21.00
N ASP A 19 -11.92 10.58 19.89
CA ASP A 19 -13.17 10.59 19.11
C ASP A 19 -14.06 9.36 19.34
N GLY A 20 -13.67 8.44 20.24
CA GLY A 20 -14.39 7.19 20.55
C GLY A 20 -14.39 6.15 19.42
N PHE A 21 -13.60 6.35 18.34
CA PHE A 21 -13.58 5.42 17.21
C PHE A 21 -12.64 4.23 17.46
N LYS A 22 -13.16 3.01 17.20
CA LYS A 22 -12.43 1.76 17.38
C LYS A 22 -11.56 1.46 16.16
N TYR A 23 -10.28 1.83 16.20
CA TYR A 23 -9.33 1.57 15.10
C TYR A 23 -8.83 0.12 15.05
N CYS A 24 -8.58 -0.53 16.18
CA CYS A 24 -8.17 -1.93 16.24
C CYS A 24 -9.38 -2.82 16.47
N ASP A 25 -9.48 -3.94 15.75
CA ASP A 25 -10.59 -4.89 15.90
C ASP A 25 -10.10 -6.22 16.50
N GLU A 26 -9.86 -7.22 15.66
CA GLU A 26 -9.42 -8.54 16.10
C GLU A 26 -8.00 -8.87 15.64
N ARG A 27 -7.37 -9.80 16.35
CA ARG A 27 -6.10 -10.41 15.98
C ARG A 27 -6.29 -11.89 15.76
N PHE A 28 -5.69 -12.41 14.71
CA PHE A 28 -5.56 -13.84 14.48
C PHE A 28 -4.21 -14.11 13.82
N ALA A 29 -3.58 -15.22 14.22
CA ALA A 29 -2.25 -15.54 13.73
C ALA A 29 -1.26 -14.34 13.91
N ASP A 30 -0.63 -13.92 12.83
CA ASP A 30 0.30 -12.80 12.76
C ASP A 30 -0.32 -11.54 12.14
N ILE A 31 -1.66 -11.44 12.14
CA ILE A 31 -2.44 -10.37 11.50
C ILE A 31 -3.27 -9.61 12.54
N GLU A 32 -3.34 -8.29 12.40
CA GLU A 32 -4.25 -7.40 13.11
C GLU A 32 -5.19 -6.71 12.13
N MET A 33 -6.49 -6.79 12.40
CA MET A 33 -7.52 -6.11 11.60
C MET A 33 -7.78 -4.72 12.15
N LEU A 34 -7.76 -3.74 11.27
CA LEU A 34 -7.98 -2.33 11.56
C LEU A 34 -9.26 -1.84 10.92
N ARG A 35 -9.84 -0.80 11.51
CA ARG A 35 -10.92 0.00 10.90
C ARG A 35 -10.36 1.35 10.46
N TYR A 36 -10.93 1.92 9.44
CA TYR A 36 -10.64 3.28 9.02
C TYR A 36 -11.92 4.10 8.96
N LYS A 37 -11.84 5.35 9.38
CA LYS A 37 -12.96 6.30 9.39
C LYS A 37 -13.02 7.06 8.07
N VAL A 38 -14.21 7.31 7.56
CA VAL A 38 -14.43 8.07 6.33
C VAL A 38 -14.90 9.48 6.71
N ASP A 39 -13.99 10.26 7.31
CA ASP A 39 -14.28 11.64 7.71
C ASP A 39 -14.69 12.48 6.51
N GLY A 40 -15.73 13.27 6.68
CA GLY A 40 -16.28 14.12 5.62
C GLY A 40 -17.39 13.46 4.81
N PHE A 41 -17.67 12.15 4.97
CA PHE A 41 -18.78 11.49 4.28
C PHE A 41 -20.13 12.18 4.56
N GLU A 42 -20.36 12.57 5.82
CA GLU A 42 -21.61 13.24 6.22
C GLU A 42 -21.82 14.61 5.55
N THR A 43 -20.74 15.25 5.11
CA THR A 43 -20.80 16.56 4.45
C THR A 43 -21.05 16.48 2.95
N LEU A 44 -21.03 15.26 2.38
CA LEU A 44 -21.31 15.04 0.97
C LEU A 44 -22.77 15.29 0.64
N THR A 45 -23.03 15.75 -0.58
CA THR A 45 -24.40 15.84 -1.10
C THR A 45 -25.03 14.45 -1.23
N LEU A 46 -26.35 14.35 -1.15
CA LEU A 46 -27.06 13.09 -1.37
C LEU A 46 -26.65 12.42 -2.69
N ARG A 47 -26.46 13.21 -3.74
CA ARG A 47 -25.99 12.72 -5.05
C ARG A 47 -24.65 12.00 -4.96
N GLN A 48 -23.68 12.59 -4.26
CA GLN A 48 -22.35 12.00 -4.06
C GLN A 48 -22.39 10.77 -3.15
N LYS A 49 -23.21 10.78 -2.10
CA LYS A 49 -23.44 9.61 -1.24
C LYS A 49 -24.02 8.42 -2.03
N ILE A 50 -25.01 8.66 -2.91
CA ILE A 50 -25.59 7.63 -3.77
C ILE A 50 -24.56 7.14 -4.80
N PHE A 51 -23.72 8.04 -5.33
CA PHE A 51 -22.64 7.68 -6.22
C PHE A 51 -21.65 6.70 -5.56
N ILE A 52 -21.19 7.00 -4.33
CA ILE A 52 -20.36 6.10 -3.53
C ILE A 52 -21.07 4.77 -3.30
N TYR A 53 -22.37 4.79 -2.98
CA TYR A 53 -23.14 3.56 -2.72
C TYR A 53 -23.14 2.62 -3.92
N TYR A 54 -23.36 3.09 -5.14
CA TYR A 54 -23.33 2.21 -6.30
C TYR A 54 -21.92 1.79 -6.71
N LEU A 55 -20.91 2.65 -6.51
CA LEU A 55 -19.53 2.31 -6.78
C LEU A 55 -19.00 1.26 -5.80
N GLN A 56 -19.34 1.34 -4.51
CA GLN A 56 -18.93 0.34 -3.53
C GLN A 56 -19.59 -1.02 -3.79
N GLU A 57 -20.87 -1.02 -4.20
CA GLU A 57 -21.53 -2.26 -4.64
C GLU A 57 -20.79 -2.89 -5.83
N ALA A 58 -20.39 -2.08 -6.83
CA ALA A 58 -19.60 -2.55 -7.96
C ALA A 58 -18.22 -3.08 -7.53
N ALA A 59 -17.57 -2.43 -6.56
CA ALA A 59 -16.29 -2.85 -6.03
C ALA A 59 -16.34 -4.23 -5.36
N LEU A 60 -17.40 -4.54 -4.63
CA LEU A 60 -17.53 -5.79 -3.90
C LEU A 60 -17.77 -7.01 -4.79
N TRP A 61 -18.41 -6.83 -5.96
CA TRP A 61 -18.63 -7.91 -6.92
C TRP A 61 -17.36 -8.46 -7.56
N GLY A 62 -16.24 -7.73 -7.52
CA GLY A 62 -14.96 -8.23 -8.04
C GLY A 62 -14.16 -9.12 -7.10
N ARG A 63 -14.59 -9.31 -5.85
CA ARG A 63 -13.90 -10.12 -4.85
C ARG A 63 -13.61 -11.54 -5.34
N ASP A 64 -14.60 -12.20 -5.90
CA ASP A 64 -14.48 -13.58 -6.37
C ASP A 64 -13.58 -13.70 -7.60
N ILE A 65 -13.51 -12.65 -8.42
CA ILE A 65 -12.55 -12.60 -9.54
C ILE A 65 -11.13 -12.73 -9.01
N LEU A 66 -10.75 -11.95 -7.97
CA LEU A 66 -9.42 -12.05 -7.38
C LEU A 66 -9.14 -13.40 -6.74
N PHE A 67 -10.12 -14.00 -6.04
CA PHE A 67 -9.95 -15.35 -5.49
C PHE A 67 -9.62 -16.38 -6.59
N ASP A 68 -10.29 -16.32 -7.74
CA ASP A 68 -10.01 -17.21 -8.88
C ASP A 68 -8.64 -16.88 -9.52
N GLN A 69 -8.29 -15.60 -9.67
CA GLN A 69 -6.98 -15.19 -10.18
C GLN A 69 -5.83 -15.69 -9.32
N ASN A 70 -5.98 -15.63 -7.98
CA ASN A 70 -4.97 -16.09 -7.03
C ASN A 70 -4.81 -17.61 -6.97
N GLY A 71 -5.77 -18.39 -7.50
CA GLY A 71 -5.65 -19.84 -7.58
C GLY A 71 -6.94 -20.52 -8.00
N ARG A 72 -6.80 -21.42 -8.94
CA ARG A 72 -7.90 -22.16 -9.60
C ARG A 72 -8.91 -22.81 -8.64
N TYR A 73 -8.48 -23.18 -7.44
CA TYR A 73 -9.31 -23.90 -6.46
C TYR A 73 -9.75 -23.01 -5.28
N ASN A 74 -9.35 -21.76 -5.25
CA ASN A 74 -9.58 -20.90 -4.10
C ASN A 74 -11.05 -20.64 -3.80
N LEU A 75 -11.90 -20.48 -4.84
CA LEU A 75 -13.35 -20.29 -4.65
C LEU A 75 -14.02 -21.53 -4.07
N GLU A 76 -13.67 -22.73 -4.57
CA GLU A 76 -14.18 -24.00 -4.06
C GLU A 76 -13.75 -24.22 -2.61
N ILE A 77 -12.47 -24.01 -2.32
CA ILE A 77 -11.91 -24.15 -0.97
C ILE A 77 -12.57 -23.16 -0.02
N ARG A 78 -12.66 -21.87 -0.37
CA ARG A 78 -13.32 -20.86 0.47
C ARG A 78 -14.77 -21.27 0.77
N THR A 79 -15.53 -21.67 -0.23
CA THR A 79 -16.92 -22.09 -0.05
C THR A 79 -17.04 -23.28 0.90
N LEU A 80 -16.12 -24.24 0.81
CA LEU A 80 -16.05 -25.39 1.70
C LEU A 80 -15.76 -24.99 3.15
N LEU A 81 -14.76 -24.12 3.33
CA LEU A 81 -14.38 -23.60 4.66
C LEU A 81 -15.53 -22.81 5.29
N GLU A 82 -16.19 -21.93 4.55
CA GLU A 82 -17.32 -21.13 5.02
C GLU A 82 -18.55 -21.98 5.40
N ARG A 83 -18.85 -23.00 4.60
CA ARG A 83 -19.92 -23.98 4.92
C ARG A 83 -19.61 -24.75 6.19
N LEU A 84 -18.36 -25.20 6.36
CA LEU A 84 -17.94 -25.84 7.60
C LEU A 84 -18.09 -24.88 8.78
N TYR A 85 -17.55 -23.66 8.69
CA TYR A 85 -17.59 -22.67 9.75
C TYR A 85 -19.03 -22.37 10.21
N THR A 86 -19.93 -22.12 9.28
CA THR A 86 -21.34 -21.78 9.59
C THR A 86 -22.16 -22.98 10.02
N GLY A 87 -21.89 -24.17 9.47
CA GLY A 87 -22.62 -25.39 9.74
C GLY A 87 -22.15 -26.24 10.92
N TYR A 88 -20.96 -25.96 11.46
CA TYR A 88 -20.33 -26.78 12.48
C TYR A 88 -21.16 -26.82 13.79
N LYS A 89 -21.46 -28.05 14.27
CA LYS A 89 -22.25 -28.31 15.49
C LYS A 89 -21.43 -28.91 16.63
N GLY A 90 -20.14 -29.17 16.40
CA GLY A 90 -19.25 -29.70 17.41
C GLY A 90 -18.73 -28.63 18.39
N ASP A 91 -17.71 -28.99 19.16
CA ASP A 91 -17.04 -28.10 20.10
C ASP A 91 -16.16 -27.09 19.37
N ARG A 92 -16.57 -25.82 19.39
CA ARG A 92 -15.81 -24.69 18.80
C ARG A 92 -14.57 -24.30 19.60
N GLU A 93 -14.45 -24.77 20.85
CA GLU A 93 -13.28 -24.55 21.68
C GLU A 93 -12.19 -25.63 21.46
N SER A 94 -12.47 -26.67 20.67
CA SER A 94 -11.48 -27.69 20.34
C SER A 94 -10.30 -27.12 19.55
N ASP A 95 -9.12 -27.74 19.72
CA ASP A 95 -7.89 -27.29 19.03
C ASP A 95 -8.02 -27.35 17.51
N ASP A 96 -8.66 -28.40 16.96
CA ASP A 96 -8.91 -28.52 15.52
C ASP A 96 -9.80 -27.38 15.01
N PHE A 97 -10.88 -27.01 15.73
CA PHE A 97 -11.77 -25.94 15.27
C PHE A 97 -11.10 -24.56 15.36
N LYS A 98 -10.36 -24.28 16.42
CA LYS A 98 -9.60 -23.02 16.55
C LYS A 98 -8.55 -22.87 15.45
N ALA A 99 -7.78 -23.93 15.18
CA ALA A 99 -6.80 -23.93 14.11
C ALA A 99 -7.46 -23.79 12.71
N PHE A 100 -8.63 -24.40 12.53
CA PHE A 100 -9.43 -24.26 11.33
C PHE A 100 -9.97 -22.81 11.15
N GLU A 101 -10.49 -22.19 12.21
CA GLU A 101 -10.96 -20.79 12.16
C GLU A 101 -9.83 -19.84 11.81
N GLU A 102 -8.63 -20.02 12.40
CA GLU A 102 -7.45 -19.26 12.04
C GLU A 102 -7.10 -19.42 10.56
N TYR A 103 -7.10 -20.65 10.05
CA TYR A 103 -6.81 -20.92 8.65
C TYR A 103 -7.85 -20.26 7.71
N LEU A 104 -9.14 -20.35 8.02
CA LEU A 104 -10.20 -19.67 7.27
C LEU A 104 -9.99 -18.17 7.22
N LYS A 105 -9.66 -17.53 8.35
CA LYS A 105 -9.38 -16.09 8.42
C LYS A 105 -8.14 -15.71 7.58
N ARG A 106 -7.09 -16.54 7.58
CA ARG A 106 -5.93 -16.35 6.69
C ARG A 106 -6.30 -16.47 5.21
N VAL A 107 -7.14 -17.44 4.85
CA VAL A 107 -7.63 -17.60 3.46
C VAL A 107 -8.45 -16.40 3.00
N TRP A 108 -9.30 -15.87 3.85
CA TRP A 108 -10.03 -14.62 3.56
C TRP A 108 -9.10 -13.44 3.39
N PHE A 109 -8.13 -13.31 4.30
CA PHE A 109 -7.18 -12.19 4.31
C PHE A 109 -6.29 -12.17 3.06
N SER A 110 -5.87 -13.32 2.60
CA SER A 110 -4.94 -13.45 1.46
C SER A 110 -5.65 -13.67 0.12
N ASN A 111 -6.99 -13.60 0.09
CA ASN A 111 -7.79 -13.91 -1.09
C ASN A 111 -7.40 -15.26 -1.72
N GLY A 112 -7.11 -16.27 -0.88
CA GLY A 112 -6.69 -17.62 -1.29
C GLY A 112 -5.82 -18.33 -0.25
N ILE A 113 -5.36 -19.54 -0.61
CA ILE A 113 -4.61 -20.43 0.28
C ILE A 113 -3.11 -20.12 0.40
N HIS A 114 -2.67 -19.00 -0.19
CA HIS A 114 -1.28 -18.58 -0.16
C HIS A 114 -1.12 -17.25 0.58
N HIS A 115 0.01 -17.07 1.24
CA HIS A 115 0.33 -15.85 1.97
C HIS A 115 0.31 -14.64 1.03
N HIS A 116 -0.39 -13.56 1.43
CA HIS A 116 -0.61 -12.37 0.62
C HIS A 116 0.69 -11.69 0.17
N TYR A 117 1.75 -11.75 0.99
CA TYR A 117 3.03 -11.10 0.75
C TYR A 117 4.10 -12.09 0.27
N GLY A 118 4.36 -13.18 1.02
CA GLY A 118 5.43 -14.15 0.71
C GLY A 118 5.06 -15.18 -0.37
N CYS A 119 3.80 -15.24 -0.76
CA CYS A 119 3.26 -16.16 -1.79
C CYS A 119 3.37 -17.67 -1.46
N GLU A 120 3.92 -18.08 -0.33
CA GLU A 120 3.95 -19.48 0.11
C GLU A 120 2.56 -19.97 0.55
N LYS A 121 2.30 -21.25 0.34
CA LYS A 121 1.05 -21.87 0.76
C LYS A 121 0.96 -21.99 2.28
N PHE A 122 -0.22 -21.70 2.84
CA PHE A 122 -0.49 -21.93 4.26
C PHE A 122 -0.51 -23.41 4.58
N VAL A 123 0.11 -23.80 5.69
CA VAL A 123 0.05 -25.14 6.26
C VAL A 123 -1.06 -25.16 7.31
N PRO A 124 -2.11 -26.00 7.14
CA PRO A 124 -3.15 -26.14 8.15
C PRO A 124 -2.61 -26.74 9.44
N HIS A 125 -3.05 -26.23 10.60
CA HIS A 125 -2.70 -26.78 11.91
C HIS A 125 -3.80 -27.67 12.50
N PHE A 126 -4.93 -27.85 11.78
CA PHE A 126 -5.97 -28.84 12.09
C PHE A 126 -5.75 -30.11 11.30
N SER A 127 -6.33 -31.26 11.77
CA SER A 127 -6.07 -32.54 11.15
C SER A 127 -6.82 -32.74 9.83
N ARG A 128 -6.15 -33.35 8.82
CA ARG A 128 -6.78 -33.70 7.54
C ARG A 128 -8.01 -34.61 7.75
N GLN A 129 -7.93 -35.58 8.68
CA GLN A 129 -9.02 -36.50 8.97
C GLN A 129 -10.24 -35.76 9.53
N TRP A 130 -10.05 -34.83 10.48
CA TRP A 130 -11.11 -33.99 11.03
C TRP A 130 -11.77 -33.16 9.93
N PHE A 131 -10.99 -32.53 9.06
CA PHE A 131 -11.51 -31.71 7.97
C PHE A 131 -12.35 -32.51 6.96
N VAL A 132 -11.82 -33.63 6.46
CA VAL A 132 -12.53 -34.48 5.49
C VAL A 132 -13.82 -35.05 6.10
N MET A 133 -13.78 -35.46 7.37
CA MET A 133 -14.98 -35.98 8.07
C MET A 133 -16.09 -34.94 8.14
N HIS A 134 -15.77 -33.66 8.36
CA HIS A 134 -16.78 -32.62 8.53
C HIS A 134 -17.20 -31.94 7.21
N THR A 135 -16.38 -31.99 6.19
CA THR A 135 -16.67 -31.36 4.89
C THR A 135 -17.15 -32.34 3.83
N GLY A 136 -16.76 -33.61 3.91
CA GLY A 136 -16.96 -34.59 2.84
C GLY A 136 -16.25 -34.22 1.53
N CYS A 137 -15.21 -33.39 1.58
CA CYS A 137 -14.49 -32.95 0.38
C CYS A 137 -13.77 -34.11 -0.32
N SER A 138 -13.49 -33.95 -1.62
CA SER A 138 -12.70 -34.90 -2.38
C SER A 138 -11.26 -34.99 -1.91
N ASP A 139 -10.62 -36.16 -2.09
CA ASP A 139 -9.20 -36.33 -1.80
C ASP A 139 -8.34 -35.29 -2.53
N LYS A 140 -8.72 -34.94 -3.76
CA LYS A 140 -8.02 -33.90 -4.52
C LYS A 140 -8.00 -32.54 -3.81
N ILE A 141 -9.12 -32.08 -3.28
CA ILE A 141 -9.20 -30.82 -2.54
C ILE A 141 -8.45 -30.90 -1.22
N ALA A 142 -8.58 -32.04 -0.51
CA ALA A 142 -7.82 -32.28 0.70
C ALA A 142 -6.30 -32.25 0.43
N ASP A 143 -5.83 -32.88 -0.66
CA ASP A 143 -4.41 -32.87 -1.03
C ASP A 143 -3.93 -31.45 -1.40
N ILE A 144 -4.72 -30.65 -2.09
CA ILE A 144 -4.38 -29.26 -2.39
C ILE A 144 -4.21 -28.45 -1.10
N ILE A 145 -5.02 -28.68 -0.09
CA ILE A 145 -4.95 -27.95 1.19
C ILE A 145 -3.76 -28.44 2.02
N PHE A 146 -3.60 -29.77 2.19
CA PHE A 146 -2.71 -30.36 3.18
C PHE A 146 -1.33 -30.79 2.66
N ASN A 147 -1.17 -31.08 1.36
CA ASN A 147 0.13 -31.48 0.82
C ASN A 147 0.97 -30.22 0.48
N PRO A 148 2.11 -29.97 1.17
CA PRO A 148 2.93 -28.80 0.94
C PRO A 148 3.54 -28.71 -0.46
N ASP A 149 3.71 -29.85 -1.15
CA ASP A 149 4.35 -29.91 -2.47
C ASP A 149 3.39 -29.63 -3.64
N ILE A 150 2.08 -29.62 -3.38
CA ILE A 150 1.07 -29.29 -4.40
C ILE A 150 0.79 -27.78 -4.35
N LEU A 151 1.06 -27.08 -5.45
CA LEU A 151 0.88 -25.63 -5.58
C LEU A 151 1.58 -24.85 -4.43
N PRO A 152 2.89 -25.02 -4.23
CA PRO A 152 3.60 -24.50 -3.06
C PRO A 152 3.65 -22.97 -3.00
N LYS A 153 3.57 -22.29 -4.16
CA LYS A 153 3.62 -20.83 -4.24
C LYS A 153 2.55 -20.26 -5.17
N ARG A 154 1.93 -19.12 -4.79
CA ARG A 154 1.02 -18.37 -5.66
C ARG A 154 1.75 -17.81 -6.87
N VAL A 155 2.87 -17.12 -6.63
CA VAL A 155 3.77 -16.56 -7.64
C VAL A 155 5.17 -17.06 -7.33
N ASN A 156 5.77 -17.79 -8.27
CA ASN A 156 7.14 -18.26 -8.16
C ASN A 156 8.03 -17.44 -9.09
N LEU A 157 9.09 -16.84 -8.56
CA LEU A 157 10.08 -16.04 -9.28
C LEU A 157 11.48 -16.66 -9.21
N ALA A 158 11.59 -17.95 -8.83
CA ALA A 158 12.88 -18.63 -8.67
C ALA A 158 13.57 -18.81 -10.03
N GLU A 159 14.84 -18.41 -10.10
CA GLU A 159 15.67 -18.52 -11.28
C GLU A 159 15.83 -20.00 -11.72
N GLY A 160 15.84 -20.24 -13.03
CA GLY A 160 16.01 -21.57 -13.61
C GLY A 160 14.79 -22.47 -13.57
N GLN A 161 13.63 -21.99 -13.15
CA GLN A 161 12.34 -22.68 -13.20
C GLN A 161 11.43 -22.07 -14.26
N ASP A 162 10.45 -22.86 -14.74
CA ASP A 162 9.35 -22.32 -15.52
C ASP A 162 8.39 -21.58 -14.56
N LEU A 163 8.40 -20.24 -14.63
CA LEU A 163 7.66 -19.40 -13.70
C LEU A 163 6.14 -19.58 -13.80
N VAL A 164 5.64 -19.92 -15.00
CA VAL A 164 4.22 -20.14 -15.26
C VAL A 164 3.75 -21.49 -14.69
N LEU A 165 4.48 -22.56 -14.98
CA LEU A 165 4.09 -23.91 -14.55
C LEU A 165 4.26 -24.14 -13.04
N THR A 166 5.15 -23.37 -12.40
CA THR A 166 5.44 -23.49 -10.96
C THR A 166 4.67 -22.49 -10.08
N SER A 167 3.88 -21.60 -10.68
CA SER A 167 2.98 -20.68 -9.98
C SER A 167 1.55 -21.20 -9.93
N ALA A 168 0.89 -21.03 -8.78
CA ALA A 168 -0.49 -21.46 -8.55
C ALA A 168 -1.55 -20.47 -9.05
N CYS A 169 -1.17 -19.23 -9.39
CA CYS A 169 -2.07 -18.23 -9.94
C CYS A 169 -2.73 -18.71 -11.24
N ASN A 170 -3.96 -18.27 -11.50
CA ASN A 170 -4.83 -18.85 -12.55
C ASN A 170 -4.87 -17.99 -13.83
N TYR A 171 -3.72 -17.43 -14.23
CA TYR A 171 -3.61 -16.60 -15.43
C TYR A 171 -3.24 -17.38 -16.71
N TYR A 172 -2.72 -18.61 -16.54
CA TYR A 172 -2.25 -19.46 -17.62
C TYR A 172 -2.80 -20.87 -17.48
N GLN A 173 -3.24 -21.48 -18.59
CA GLN A 173 -3.78 -22.83 -18.59
C GLN A 173 -3.14 -23.67 -19.69
N GLY A 174 -2.35 -24.68 -19.31
CA GLY A 174 -1.67 -25.58 -20.21
C GLY A 174 -0.54 -24.95 -21.03
N VAL A 175 -0.08 -23.75 -20.66
CA VAL A 175 0.94 -22.96 -21.35
C VAL A 175 2.22 -22.95 -20.51
N THR A 176 3.36 -23.09 -21.16
CA THR A 176 4.68 -22.88 -20.53
C THR A 176 5.06 -21.39 -20.55
N GLN A 177 6.06 -21.02 -19.75
CA GLN A 177 6.61 -19.65 -19.76
C GLN A 177 7.04 -19.24 -21.17
N GLN A 178 7.82 -20.09 -21.84
CA GLN A 178 8.34 -19.77 -23.19
C GLN A 178 7.22 -19.61 -24.23
N GLU A 179 6.17 -20.41 -24.15
CA GLU A 179 5.01 -20.28 -25.05
C GLU A 179 4.28 -18.96 -24.81
N ALA A 180 4.09 -18.56 -23.53
CA ALA A 180 3.46 -17.30 -23.17
C ALA A 180 4.29 -16.09 -23.66
N GLU A 181 5.60 -16.09 -23.39
CA GLU A 181 6.52 -15.04 -23.84
C GLU A 181 6.54 -14.91 -25.37
N THR A 182 6.57 -16.04 -26.08
CA THR A 182 6.55 -16.06 -27.54
C THR A 182 5.23 -15.50 -28.08
N PHE A 183 4.10 -15.89 -27.51
CA PHE A 183 2.78 -15.40 -27.92
C PHE A 183 2.70 -13.89 -27.79
N TYR A 184 3.05 -13.34 -26.64
CA TYR A 184 2.98 -11.89 -26.41
C TYR A 184 4.04 -11.10 -27.16
N ALA A 185 5.23 -11.66 -27.41
CA ALA A 185 6.22 -11.04 -28.26
C ALA A 185 5.71 -10.87 -29.71
N GLN A 186 4.97 -11.85 -30.23
CA GLN A 186 4.34 -11.75 -31.55
C GLN A 186 3.26 -10.67 -31.59
N GLN A 187 2.40 -10.60 -30.55
CA GLN A 187 1.37 -9.55 -30.45
C GLN A 187 2.00 -8.15 -30.41
N LYS A 188 3.03 -7.95 -29.59
CA LYS A 188 3.78 -6.69 -29.50
C LYS A 188 4.46 -6.29 -30.82
N ALA A 189 4.98 -7.27 -31.56
CA ALA A 189 5.63 -7.02 -32.86
C ALA A 189 4.65 -6.51 -33.92
N LEU A 190 3.39 -6.94 -33.87
CA LEU A 190 2.32 -6.56 -34.81
C LEU A 190 1.56 -5.29 -34.37
N GLY A 191 1.70 -4.89 -33.12
CA GLY A 191 0.97 -3.77 -32.54
C GLY A 191 1.57 -2.41 -32.81
N ASP A 192 0.90 -1.39 -32.27
CA ASP A 192 1.38 -0.02 -32.27
C ASP A 192 2.66 0.09 -31.43
N LYS A 193 3.70 0.74 -31.97
CA LYS A 193 4.99 0.89 -31.28
C LYS A 193 5.12 2.22 -30.55
N GLU A 194 4.35 3.22 -30.95
CA GLU A 194 4.31 4.53 -30.28
C GLU A 194 3.37 4.50 -29.08
N HIS A 195 2.21 3.86 -29.25
CA HIS A 195 1.19 3.72 -28.22
C HIS A 195 0.83 2.24 -27.98
N PRO A 196 1.75 1.43 -27.44
CA PRO A 196 1.51 0.02 -27.21
C PRO A 196 0.48 -0.21 -26.09
N VAL A 197 -0.52 -1.03 -26.37
CA VAL A 197 -1.48 -1.46 -25.34
C VAL A 197 -0.82 -2.43 -24.36
N MET A 198 -1.38 -2.59 -23.18
CA MET A 198 -0.91 -3.54 -22.15
C MET A 198 -1.36 -4.98 -22.50
N TYR A 199 -0.71 -5.62 -23.47
CA TYR A 199 -1.05 -6.95 -23.97
C TYR A 199 -1.15 -7.97 -22.84
N GLY A 200 -2.24 -8.72 -22.81
CA GLY A 200 -2.49 -9.79 -21.85
C GLY A 200 -3.14 -9.35 -20.55
N MET A 201 -3.26 -8.05 -20.27
CA MET A 201 -3.70 -7.51 -18.99
C MET A 201 -5.07 -8.07 -18.52
N ASN A 202 -6.03 -8.22 -19.44
CA ASN A 202 -7.41 -8.63 -19.16
C ASN A 202 -7.79 -9.98 -19.77
N SER A 203 -6.87 -10.96 -19.73
CA SER A 203 -7.10 -12.28 -20.32
C SER A 203 -6.40 -13.41 -19.58
N THR A 204 -6.97 -14.61 -19.67
CA THR A 204 -6.28 -15.87 -19.36
C THR A 204 -5.70 -16.43 -20.65
N LEU A 205 -4.41 -16.78 -20.67
CA LEU A 205 -3.79 -17.43 -21.82
C LEU A 205 -3.99 -18.95 -21.71
N ILE A 206 -4.61 -19.54 -22.73
CA ILE A 206 -5.01 -20.95 -22.73
C ILE A 206 -4.40 -21.67 -23.92
N LYS A 207 -3.89 -22.89 -23.68
CA LYS A 207 -3.52 -23.83 -24.71
C LYS A 207 -4.58 -24.94 -24.79
N SER A 208 -5.28 -24.99 -25.91
CA SER A 208 -6.29 -26.01 -26.19
C SER A 208 -5.66 -27.39 -26.44
N PRO A 209 -6.44 -28.49 -26.38
CA PRO A 209 -5.91 -29.83 -26.61
C PRO A 209 -5.28 -30.08 -27.98
N ASP A 210 -5.63 -29.29 -29.00
CA ASP A 210 -5.03 -29.31 -30.35
C ASP A 210 -3.72 -28.51 -30.42
N GLY A 211 -3.29 -27.88 -29.33
CA GLY A 211 -2.05 -27.10 -29.24
C GLY A 211 -2.20 -25.61 -29.59
N THR A 212 -3.40 -25.15 -29.96
CA THR A 212 -3.66 -23.74 -30.24
C THR A 212 -3.60 -22.90 -28.97
N ILE A 213 -2.85 -21.80 -28.98
CA ILE A 213 -2.75 -20.85 -27.87
C ILE A 213 -3.60 -19.63 -28.20
N TYR A 214 -4.48 -19.25 -27.27
CA TYR A 214 -5.38 -18.09 -27.43
C TYR A 214 -5.67 -17.40 -26.09
N GLU A 215 -6.14 -16.18 -26.17
CA GLU A 215 -6.59 -15.41 -25.02
C GLU A 215 -8.10 -15.61 -24.77
N ASP A 216 -8.42 -16.04 -23.56
CA ASP A 216 -9.78 -16.03 -23.02
C ASP A 216 -9.96 -14.69 -22.29
N LYS A 217 -10.56 -13.72 -23.00
CA LYS A 217 -10.72 -12.35 -22.51
C LYS A 217 -11.72 -12.25 -21.36
N TRP A 218 -11.42 -11.41 -20.40
CA TRP A 218 -12.29 -11.13 -19.26
C TRP A 218 -13.28 -10.01 -19.63
N THR A 219 -14.45 -10.43 -20.06
CA THR A 219 -15.53 -9.54 -20.53
C THR A 219 -16.87 -9.98 -19.96
N THR A 220 -17.91 -9.15 -20.14
CA THR A 220 -19.28 -9.49 -19.74
C THR A 220 -19.84 -10.74 -20.44
N SER A 221 -19.31 -11.09 -21.61
CA SER A 221 -19.68 -12.31 -22.36
C SER A 221 -18.64 -13.43 -22.27
N GLY A 222 -17.48 -13.18 -21.66
CA GLY A 222 -16.36 -14.12 -21.52
C GLY A 222 -16.19 -14.63 -20.10
N ARG A 223 -14.93 -14.94 -19.77
CA ARG A 223 -14.56 -15.31 -18.41
C ARG A 223 -14.89 -14.16 -17.45
N TYR A 224 -15.39 -14.48 -16.27
CA TYR A 224 -15.93 -13.54 -15.28
C TYR A 224 -17.21 -12.80 -15.72
N GLY A 225 -17.86 -13.21 -16.81
CA GLY A 225 -19.00 -12.49 -17.39
C GLY A 225 -20.15 -12.24 -16.42
N ALA A 226 -20.47 -13.20 -15.56
CA ALA A 226 -21.52 -13.06 -14.57
C ALA A 226 -21.22 -11.94 -13.53
N TYR A 227 -19.94 -11.81 -13.10
CA TYR A 227 -19.49 -10.75 -12.20
C TYR A 227 -19.42 -9.40 -12.91
N LEU A 228 -18.80 -9.36 -14.09
CA LEU A 228 -18.63 -8.12 -14.86
C LEU A 228 -19.98 -7.54 -15.31
N THR A 229 -20.99 -8.38 -15.60
CA THR A 229 -22.35 -7.91 -15.88
C THR A 229 -22.98 -7.22 -14.65
N ARG A 230 -22.73 -7.73 -13.43
CA ARG A 230 -23.19 -7.04 -12.21
C ARG A 230 -22.47 -5.71 -12.00
N ILE A 231 -21.15 -5.70 -12.19
CA ILE A 231 -20.31 -4.50 -12.07
C ILE A 231 -20.76 -3.43 -13.07
N THR A 232 -20.92 -3.76 -14.36
CA THR A 232 -21.35 -2.80 -15.40
C THR A 232 -22.75 -2.26 -15.16
N SER A 233 -23.68 -3.12 -14.69
CA SER A 233 -25.01 -2.65 -14.30
C SER A 233 -24.97 -1.63 -13.15
N LEU A 234 -24.12 -1.86 -12.14
CA LEU A 234 -23.96 -0.95 -11.00
C LEU A 234 -23.23 0.35 -11.40
N LEU A 235 -22.21 0.25 -12.25
CA LEU A 235 -21.55 1.41 -12.86
C LEU A 235 -22.54 2.26 -13.67
N GLY A 236 -23.43 1.62 -14.44
CA GLY A 236 -24.52 2.32 -15.16
C GLY A 236 -25.47 3.08 -14.24
N LYS A 237 -25.78 2.53 -13.04
CA LYS A 237 -26.54 3.24 -12.00
C LYS A 237 -25.73 4.39 -11.39
N ALA A 238 -24.45 4.15 -11.05
CA ALA A 238 -23.55 5.19 -10.54
C ALA A 238 -23.45 6.38 -11.51
N ARG A 239 -23.36 6.11 -12.81
CA ARG A 239 -23.29 7.12 -13.86
C ARG A 239 -24.39 8.21 -13.77
N LEU A 240 -25.58 7.83 -13.32
CA LEU A 240 -26.70 8.79 -13.15
C LEU A 240 -26.39 9.85 -12.08
N TYR A 241 -25.50 9.53 -11.17
CA TYR A 241 -25.10 10.37 -10.03
C TYR A 241 -23.71 10.99 -10.18
N ALA A 242 -23.01 10.76 -11.28
CA ALA A 242 -21.72 11.36 -11.57
C ALA A 242 -21.80 12.89 -11.61
N ASP A 243 -20.79 13.58 -11.05
CA ASP A 243 -20.80 15.03 -10.83
C ASP A 243 -20.88 15.82 -12.14
N ASP A 244 -20.20 15.36 -13.19
CA ASP A 244 -20.13 16.05 -14.47
C ASP A 244 -20.14 15.09 -15.69
N THR A 245 -20.08 15.68 -16.89
CA THR A 245 -20.06 14.92 -18.14
C THR A 245 -18.75 14.15 -18.37
N LYS A 246 -17.62 14.65 -17.86
CA LYS A 246 -16.33 13.96 -17.97
C LYS A 246 -16.32 12.71 -17.12
N GLN A 247 -16.86 12.77 -15.90
CA GLN A 247 -16.98 11.60 -15.05
C GLN A 247 -17.93 10.54 -15.63
N LYS A 248 -19.01 10.98 -16.32
CA LYS A 248 -19.88 10.07 -17.07
C LYS A 248 -19.14 9.38 -18.22
N ASP A 249 -18.29 10.11 -18.95
CA ASP A 249 -17.49 9.57 -20.05
C ASP A 249 -16.49 8.53 -19.55
N VAL A 250 -15.84 8.78 -18.40
CA VAL A 250 -14.96 7.79 -17.74
C VAL A 250 -15.72 6.49 -17.46
N ILE A 251 -16.94 6.58 -16.92
CA ILE A 251 -17.76 5.39 -16.60
C ILE A 251 -18.20 4.69 -17.89
N ASP A 252 -18.62 5.42 -18.92
CA ASP A 252 -19.05 4.85 -20.21
C ASP A 252 -17.91 4.08 -20.89
N LYS A 253 -16.70 4.62 -20.88
CA LYS A 253 -15.51 3.94 -21.42
C LYS A 253 -15.15 2.69 -20.62
N LEU A 254 -15.21 2.74 -19.29
CA LEU A 254 -14.99 1.57 -18.45
C LEU A 254 -16.01 0.46 -18.71
N ILE A 255 -17.29 0.79 -18.83
CA ILE A 255 -18.34 -0.17 -19.21
C ILE A 255 -18.03 -0.78 -20.57
N SER A 256 -17.71 0.04 -21.57
CA SER A 256 -17.35 -0.42 -22.91
C SER A 256 -16.12 -1.34 -22.92
N PHE A 257 -15.12 -1.04 -22.09
CA PHE A 257 -13.97 -1.93 -21.89
C PHE A 257 -14.38 -3.31 -21.34
N TYR A 258 -15.23 -3.35 -20.31
CA TYR A 258 -15.72 -4.63 -19.76
C TYR A 258 -16.60 -5.40 -20.74
N GLU A 259 -17.32 -4.74 -21.62
CA GLU A 259 -18.14 -5.38 -22.65
C GLU A 259 -17.30 -5.96 -23.80
N THR A 260 -16.26 -5.23 -24.23
CA THR A 260 -15.48 -5.57 -25.43
C THR A 260 -14.15 -6.26 -25.15
N GLY A 261 -13.54 -5.97 -24.00
CA GLY A 261 -12.18 -6.40 -23.69
C GLY A 261 -11.13 -5.75 -24.60
N ASP A 262 -11.44 -4.61 -25.22
CA ASP A 262 -10.53 -3.89 -26.09
C ASP A 262 -9.58 -3.01 -25.27
N LEU A 263 -8.27 -3.29 -25.34
CA LEU A 263 -7.25 -2.58 -24.60
C LEU A 263 -7.04 -1.12 -25.07
N LYS A 264 -7.45 -0.78 -26.31
CA LYS A 264 -7.45 0.62 -26.75
C LYS A 264 -8.53 1.43 -26.05
N ILE A 265 -9.71 0.83 -25.83
CA ILE A 265 -10.76 1.46 -25.01
C ILE A 265 -10.31 1.60 -23.56
N PHE A 266 -9.49 0.66 -23.06
CA PHE A 266 -8.88 0.80 -21.74
C PHE A 266 -7.92 2.00 -21.66
N ASP A 267 -7.10 2.20 -22.68
CA ASP A 267 -6.24 3.39 -22.77
C ASP A 267 -7.07 4.67 -22.81
N GLU A 268 -8.15 4.72 -23.61
CA GLU A 268 -9.08 5.87 -23.65
C GLU A 268 -9.76 6.13 -22.29
N TYR A 269 -10.18 5.06 -21.59
CA TYR A 269 -10.71 5.15 -20.22
C TYR A 269 -9.65 5.76 -19.29
N THR A 270 -8.45 5.25 -19.35
CA THR A 270 -7.34 5.65 -18.50
C THR A 270 -6.98 7.13 -18.72
N ILE A 271 -6.88 7.58 -19.97
CA ILE A 271 -6.63 8.99 -20.32
C ILE A 271 -7.76 9.88 -19.77
N ALA A 272 -9.01 9.53 -20.05
CA ALA A 272 -10.16 10.30 -19.57
C ALA A 272 -10.18 10.39 -18.02
N TRP A 273 -9.80 9.29 -17.34
CA TRP A 273 -9.72 9.25 -15.88
C TRP A 273 -8.58 10.13 -15.35
N VAL A 274 -7.36 10.06 -15.94
CA VAL A 274 -6.21 10.89 -15.53
C VAL A 274 -6.52 12.37 -15.68
N GLU A 275 -7.09 12.77 -16.81
CA GLU A 275 -7.41 14.18 -17.13
C GLU A 275 -8.55 14.74 -16.26
N ASN A 276 -9.43 13.88 -15.74
CA ASN A 276 -10.56 14.33 -14.90
C ASN A 276 -10.13 14.46 -13.45
N THR A 277 -9.68 15.64 -13.06
CA THR A 277 -9.17 15.95 -11.72
C THR A 277 -10.13 16.70 -10.81
N ALA A 278 -11.30 17.11 -11.31
CA ALA A 278 -12.27 17.95 -10.60
C ALA A 278 -13.13 17.23 -9.55
N PRO A 279 -13.61 16.00 -9.76
CA PRO A 279 -14.57 15.35 -8.87
C PRO A 279 -14.11 15.26 -7.43
N ILE A 280 -15.06 15.38 -6.51
CA ILE A 280 -14.87 15.13 -5.06
C ILE A 280 -14.79 13.63 -4.79
N VAL A 281 -15.63 12.83 -5.46
CA VAL A 281 -15.62 11.36 -5.39
C VAL A 281 -14.98 10.82 -6.66
N ASP A 282 -13.94 10.01 -6.51
CA ASP A 282 -13.24 9.36 -7.62
C ASP A 282 -13.14 7.86 -7.34
N PHE A 283 -12.75 7.07 -8.34
CA PHE A 283 -12.65 5.63 -8.20
C PHE A 283 -11.67 5.01 -9.19
N VAL A 284 -11.14 3.85 -8.81
CA VAL A 284 -10.49 2.88 -9.69
C VAL A 284 -11.31 1.60 -9.62
N ASN A 285 -11.52 0.93 -10.74
CA ASN A 285 -12.20 -0.36 -10.83
C ASN A 285 -11.71 -1.07 -12.07
N GLY A 286 -11.01 -2.20 -11.92
CA GLY A 286 -10.50 -2.90 -13.09
C GLY A 286 -9.36 -3.86 -12.83
N PHE A 287 -8.79 -4.32 -13.92
CA PHE A 287 -7.59 -5.15 -13.94
C PHE A 287 -6.40 -4.22 -14.06
N THR A 288 -5.60 -4.06 -13.02
CA THR A 288 -4.64 -2.94 -12.92
C THR A 288 -3.23 -3.40 -12.62
N GLU A 289 -2.98 -3.97 -11.44
CA GLU A 289 -1.66 -4.31 -10.98
C GLU A 289 -1.23 -5.70 -11.41
N SER A 290 0.02 -5.85 -11.85
CA SER A 290 0.51 -7.13 -12.40
C SER A 290 1.42 -7.94 -11.46
N TYR A 291 1.55 -7.55 -10.19
CA TYR A 291 2.36 -8.26 -9.20
C TYR A 291 1.90 -9.71 -8.93
N GLY A 292 0.62 -10.01 -9.20
CA GLY A 292 0.04 -11.34 -9.08
C GLY A 292 0.42 -12.31 -10.21
N ASP A 293 1.05 -11.81 -11.27
CA ASP A 293 1.49 -12.59 -12.44
C ASP A 293 3.02 -12.78 -12.43
N PRO A 294 3.53 -14.03 -12.53
CA PRO A 294 4.97 -14.27 -12.59
C PRO A 294 5.67 -13.64 -13.81
N LEU A 295 4.95 -13.29 -14.87
CA LEU A 295 5.47 -12.61 -16.05
C LEU A 295 5.17 -11.09 -16.06
N GLY A 296 4.46 -10.57 -15.05
CA GLY A 296 4.16 -9.15 -14.93
C GLY A 296 3.22 -8.59 -16.01
N MET A 297 2.35 -9.41 -16.61
CA MET A 297 1.52 -9.03 -17.75
C MET A 297 0.03 -9.00 -17.45
N LYS A 298 -0.44 -9.84 -16.52
CA LYS A 298 -1.85 -10.02 -16.20
C LYS A 298 -2.27 -9.10 -15.06
N GLY A 299 -3.34 -8.32 -15.25
CA GLY A 299 -3.85 -7.43 -14.22
C GLY A 299 -4.65 -8.16 -13.15
N SER A 300 -4.30 -7.99 -11.86
CA SER A 300 -5.17 -8.34 -10.74
C SER A 300 -6.39 -7.44 -10.72
N TRP A 301 -7.55 -7.99 -10.38
CA TRP A 301 -8.74 -7.16 -10.22
C TRP A 301 -8.68 -6.38 -8.91
N GLU A 302 -8.81 -5.07 -9.01
CA GLU A 302 -8.83 -4.19 -7.86
C GLU A 302 -9.87 -3.08 -7.98
N SER A 303 -10.24 -2.49 -6.85
CA SER A 303 -11.06 -1.30 -6.82
C SER A 303 -10.82 -0.47 -5.56
N ILE A 304 -10.88 0.83 -5.73
CA ILE A 304 -10.97 1.79 -4.63
C ILE A 304 -11.98 2.86 -4.99
N VAL A 305 -12.88 3.18 -4.07
CA VAL A 305 -13.69 4.39 -4.14
C VAL A 305 -13.16 5.37 -3.11
N ASN A 306 -12.95 6.60 -3.49
CA ASN A 306 -12.31 7.57 -2.63
C ASN A 306 -12.96 8.94 -2.67
N ILE A 307 -12.75 9.69 -1.59
CA ILE A 307 -13.18 11.06 -1.42
C ILE A 307 -11.95 11.95 -1.35
N LYS A 308 -11.89 13.01 -2.12
CA LYS A 308 -10.81 13.99 -2.09
C LYS A 308 -10.73 14.66 -0.73
N ASP A 309 -9.57 14.58 -0.09
CA ASP A 309 -9.31 15.35 1.13
C ASP A 309 -8.99 16.79 0.75
N ILE A 310 -10.02 17.66 0.83
CA ILE A 310 -9.90 19.06 0.42
C ILE A 310 -8.84 19.78 1.23
N LYS A 311 -8.81 19.60 2.56
CA LYS A 311 -7.86 20.28 3.45
C LYS A 311 -6.42 19.86 3.18
N ALA A 312 -6.18 18.56 3.04
CA ALA A 312 -4.85 18.04 2.73
C ALA A 312 -4.44 18.41 1.30
N THR A 313 -5.37 18.39 0.34
CA THR A 313 -5.11 18.85 -1.04
C THR A 313 -4.76 20.32 -1.08
N GLU A 314 -5.44 21.18 -0.30
CA GLU A 314 -5.08 22.59 -0.16
C GLU A 314 -3.71 22.81 0.47
N ARG A 315 -3.33 21.94 1.44
CA ARG A 315 -2.00 21.94 2.05
C ARG A 315 -0.93 21.63 0.99
N ALA A 316 -1.10 20.55 0.24
CA ALA A 316 -0.21 20.17 -0.86
C ALA A 316 -0.15 21.25 -1.95
N ALA A 317 -1.27 21.89 -2.27
CA ALA A 317 -1.32 22.98 -3.23
C ALA A 317 -0.52 24.23 -2.75
N ARG A 318 -0.57 24.56 -1.44
CA ARG A 318 0.26 25.64 -0.86
C ARG A 318 1.75 25.34 -0.98
N LEU A 319 2.17 24.11 -0.75
CA LEU A 319 3.57 23.68 -0.97
C LEU A 319 3.95 23.83 -2.43
N SER A 320 3.16 23.27 -3.34
CA SER A 320 3.41 23.31 -4.79
C SER A 320 3.46 24.74 -5.34
N ALA A 321 2.61 25.63 -4.85
CA ALA A 321 2.63 27.06 -5.23
C ALA A 321 3.91 27.78 -4.80
N ASN A 322 4.63 27.26 -3.80
CA ASN A 322 5.90 27.79 -3.32
C ASN A 322 7.12 26.94 -3.80
N ALA A 323 6.93 26.01 -4.72
CA ALA A 323 7.98 25.08 -5.14
C ALA A 323 9.27 25.76 -5.59
N GLN A 324 9.15 26.87 -6.34
CA GLN A 324 10.33 27.64 -6.76
C GLN A 324 11.08 28.25 -5.58
N TRP A 325 10.34 28.76 -4.56
CA TRP A 325 10.98 29.30 -3.37
C TRP A 325 11.82 28.23 -2.64
N PHE A 326 11.27 27.03 -2.49
CA PHE A 326 11.99 25.90 -1.87
C PHE A 326 13.22 25.48 -2.66
N GLU A 327 13.13 25.44 -3.99
CA GLU A 327 14.27 25.14 -4.86
C GLU A 327 15.37 26.18 -4.74
N ASP A 328 15.03 27.48 -4.80
CA ASP A 328 15.96 28.59 -4.77
C ASP A 328 16.69 28.74 -3.43
N ASN A 329 16.03 28.31 -2.33
CA ASN A 329 16.58 28.38 -0.97
C ASN A 329 17.17 27.05 -0.47
N SER A 330 17.27 26.03 -1.35
CA SER A 330 17.83 24.73 -0.97
C SER A 330 19.35 24.84 -0.70
N PRO A 331 19.90 23.94 0.14
CA PRO A 331 21.35 23.90 0.38
C PRO A 331 22.16 23.38 -0.81
N VAL A 332 21.49 22.99 -1.88
CA VAL A 332 22.08 22.44 -3.10
C VAL A 332 22.80 23.56 -3.88
N SER A 333 23.92 23.25 -4.53
CA SER A 333 24.64 24.20 -5.39
C SER A 333 23.77 24.69 -6.55
N PRO A 334 23.84 25.98 -6.93
CA PRO A 334 22.96 26.58 -7.93
C PRO A 334 22.96 25.86 -9.29
N GLU A 335 24.09 25.31 -9.71
CA GLU A 335 24.24 24.55 -10.97
C GLU A 335 23.39 23.27 -11.02
N PHE A 336 23.00 22.72 -9.88
CA PHE A 336 22.19 21.51 -9.76
C PHE A 336 20.71 21.79 -9.47
N ARG A 337 20.34 23.07 -9.25
CA ARG A 337 18.95 23.50 -9.06
C ARG A 337 18.21 23.61 -10.38
N LYS A 338 16.89 23.37 -10.37
CA LYS A 338 16.02 23.65 -11.51
C LYS A 338 15.80 25.17 -11.64
N GLU A 339 15.97 25.69 -12.84
CA GLU A 339 15.64 27.07 -13.15
C GLU A 339 14.14 27.38 -13.00
N LYS A 340 13.32 26.40 -13.31
CA LYS A 340 11.87 26.49 -13.18
C LYS A 340 11.30 25.18 -12.66
N VAL A 341 10.76 25.23 -11.45
CA VAL A 341 10.08 24.08 -10.82
C VAL A 341 8.60 24.13 -11.18
N ARG A 342 8.09 23.00 -11.65
CA ARG A 342 6.65 22.77 -11.71
C ARG A 342 6.32 21.89 -10.50
N GLY A 343 5.56 22.44 -9.55
CA GLY A 343 5.09 21.67 -8.42
C GLY A 343 4.24 20.49 -8.90
N VAL A 344 4.50 19.31 -8.36
CA VAL A 344 3.65 18.13 -8.56
C VAL A 344 2.44 18.27 -7.65
N SER A 345 1.23 18.18 -8.19
CA SER A 345 0.03 18.15 -7.35
C SER A 345 -0.19 16.72 -6.85
N ALA A 346 0.42 16.35 -5.72
CA ALA A 346 -0.01 15.17 -5.01
C ALA A 346 -1.45 15.38 -4.52
N LYS A 347 -2.31 14.39 -4.77
CA LYS A 347 -3.69 14.41 -4.28
C LYS A 347 -3.77 13.54 -3.04
N VAL A 348 -4.31 14.11 -1.99
CA VAL A 348 -4.62 13.36 -0.79
C VAL A 348 -6.09 12.95 -0.85
N ILE A 349 -6.32 11.66 -0.67
CA ILE A 349 -7.65 11.07 -0.69
C ILE A 349 -7.96 10.32 0.60
N ARG A 350 -9.22 10.04 0.83
CA ARG A 350 -9.71 9.11 1.84
C ARG A 350 -10.41 7.96 1.15
N ALA A 351 -9.99 6.73 1.42
CA ALA A 351 -10.70 5.55 0.96
C ALA A 351 -12.10 5.52 1.57
N ALA A 352 -13.12 5.38 0.71
CA ALA A 352 -14.46 5.07 1.12
C ALA A 352 -14.68 3.56 1.15
N ILE A 353 -14.18 2.84 0.14
CA ILE A 353 -14.20 1.37 0.08
C ILE A 353 -12.95 0.86 -0.61
N LEU A 354 -12.47 -0.30 -0.18
CA LEU A 354 -11.39 -1.06 -0.78
C LEU A 354 -11.94 -2.37 -1.35
N GLY A 355 -11.45 -2.81 -2.52
CA GLY A 355 -11.90 -4.04 -3.15
C GLY A 355 -10.80 -4.74 -3.93
N GLY A 356 -10.96 -6.04 -4.16
CA GLY A 356 -9.99 -6.86 -4.89
C GLY A 356 -8.61 -6.83 -4.23
N ASP A 357 -7.56 -6.60 -5.01
CA ASP A 357 -6.17 -6.65 -4.55
C ASP A 357 -5.80 -5.55 -3.51
N LEU A 358 -6.63 -4.51 -3.40
CA LEU A 358 -6.50 -3.50 -2.34
C LEU A 358 -7.20 -3.89 -1.04
N TYR A 359 -7.76 -5.10 -0.92
CA TYR A 359 -8.53 -5.53 0.25
C TYR A 359 -8.27 -7.00 0.61
N PRO A 360 -8.11 -7.34 1.90
CA PRO A 360 -8.05 -6.50 3.11
C PRO A 360 -6.72 -5.77 3.33
N SER A 361 -5.60 -6.27 2.78
CA SER A 361 -4.31 -5.58 2.81
C SER A 361 -4.31 -4.51 1.72
N SER A 362 -3.89 -3.29 2.04
CA SER A 362 -3.93 -2.17 1.10
C SER A 362 -2.61 -1.41 1.07
N ALA A 363 -2.28 -0.87 -0.11
CA ALA A 363 -1.30 0.17 -0.25
C ALA A 363 -1.79 1.47 0.41
N ILE A 364 -0.87 2.30 0.90
CA ILE A 364 -1.17 3.64 1.44
C ILE A 364 -1.03 4.75 0.40
N GLY A 365 -0.57 4.41 -0.79
CA GLY A 365 -0.45 5.28 -1.94
C GLY A 365 -0.65 4.51 -3.24
N ILE A 366 -1.13 5.18 -4.27
CA ILE A 366 -1.39 4.62 -5.60
C ILE A 366 -0.90 5.61 -6.64
N ASN A 367 -0.19 5.12 -7.66
CA ASN A 367 0.26 5.92 -8.79
C ASN A 367 -0.12 5.24 -10.10
N LEU A 368 -1.19 5.68 -10.71
CA LEU A 368 -1.75 5.12 -11.94
C LEU A 368 -1.83 6.17 -13.07
N PRO A 369 -1.78 5.76 -14.32
CA PRO A 369 -1.79 4.39 -14.86
C PRO A 369 -0.41 3.74 -14.90
N ASN A 370 -0.38 2.42 -15.21
CA ASN A 370 0.86 1.66 -15.42
C ASN A 370 1.36 1.72 -16.88
N SER A 371 0.62 2.36 -17.79
CA SER A 371 1.00 2.55 -19.19
C SER A 371 2.01 3.70 -19.33
N ASP A 372 3.25 3.40 -19.77
CA ASP A 372 4.35 4.38 -19.86
C ASP A 372 4.05 5.53 -20.82
N TRP A 373 3.48 5.24 -21.99
CA TRP A 373 3.16 6.28 -22.96
C TRP A 373 2.02 7.19 -22.48
N VAL A 374 0.99 6.62 -21.81
CA VAL A 374 -0.09 7.43 -21.22
C VAL A 374 0.47 8.35 -20.13
N ARG A 375 1.37 7.83 -19.30
CA ARG A 375 2.06 8.66 -18.27
C ARG A 375 2.88 9.78 -18.90
N ALA A 376 3.58 9.50 -19.98
CA ALA A 376 4.44 10.47 -20.66
C ALA A 376 3.63 11.60 -21.34
N GLU A 377 2.50 11.27 -21.96
CA GLU A 377 1.72 12.23 -22.78
C GLU A 377 0.58 12.89 -22.00
N HIS A 378 -0.08 12.16 -21.08
CA HIS A 378 -1.26 12.60 -20.35
C HIS A 378 -1.02 12.76 -18.84
N GLY A 379 0.10 12.24 -18.32
CA GLY A 379 0.44 12.30 -16.91
C GLY A 379 -0.11 11.12 -16.10
N SER A 380 -0.10 11.27 -14.76
CA SER A 380 -0.56 10.26 -13.83
C SER A 380 -1.33 10.87 -12.66
N LYS A 381 -2.16 10.08 -11.99
CA LYS A 381 -2.71 10.41 -10.67
C LYS A 381 -1.88 9.68 -9.62
N SER A 382 -1.07 10.46 -8.88
CA SER A 382 -0.44 10.00 -7.65
C SER A 382 -1.29 10.43 -6.47
N VAL A 383 -1.67 9.50 -5.61
CA VAL A 383 -2.56 9.77 -4.48
C VAL A 383 -2.03 9.09 -3.21
N THR A 384 -2.12 9.79 -2.09
CA THR A 384 -1.89 9.25 -0.75
C THR A 384 -3.24 9.02 -0.06
N ILE A 385 -3.40 7.87 0.61
CA ILE A 385 -4.65 7.47 1.24
C ILE A 385 -4.59 7.81 2.74
N ALA A 386 -5.01 9.02 3.08
CA ALA A 386 -4.80 9.61 4.40
C ALA A 386 -5.48 8.85 5.54
N ASN A 387 -6.70 8.36 5.37
CA ASN A 387 -7.40 7.67 6.44
C ASN A 387 -6.84 6.27 6.73
N LEU A 388 -6.22 5.60 5.77
CA LEU A 388 -5.50 4.35 6.02
C LEU A 388 -4.20 4.62 6.77
N THR A 389 -3.43 5.64 6.35
CA THR A 389 -2.22 6.08 7.07
C THR A 389 -2.55 6.47 8.51
N HIS A 390 -3.65 7.21 8.70
CA HIS A 390 -4.12 7.57 10.03
C HIS A 390 -4.49 6.35 10.88
N ALA A 391 -5.19 5.36 10.31
CA ALA A 391 -5.54 4.13 11.01
C ALA A 391 -4.28 3.33 11.45
N TYR A 392 -3.27 3.23 10.59
CA TYR A 392 -1.97 2.65 10.95
C TYR A 392 -1.30 3.41 12.10
N SER A 393 -1.30 4.74 12.05
CA SER A 393 -0.74 5.57 13.11
C SER A 393 -1.47 5.36 14.45
N GLN A 394 -2.81 5.33 14.41
CA GLN A 394 -3.62 5.08 15.60
C GLN A 394 -3.37 3.67 16.21
N ALA A 395 -3.22 2.65 15.38
CA ALA A 395 -2.86 1.30 15.84
C ALA A 395 -1.44 1.26 16.44
N ALA A 396 -0.48 1.97 15.83
CA ALA A 396 0.89 2.05 16.32
C ALA A 396 0.99 2.71 17.70
N ARG A 397 0.21 3.76 17.98
CA ARG A 397 0.18 4.45 19.27
C ARG A 397 -0.16 3.54 20.44
N GLY A 398 -1.00 2.53 20.25
CA GLY A 398 -1.37 1.57 21.29
C GLY A 398 -0.46 0.35 21.38
N SER A 399 0.53 0.23 20.49
CA SER A 399 1.38 -0.96 20.41
C SER A 399 2.48 -1.04 21.47
N GLY A 400 2.76 0.06 22.18
CA GLY A 400 3.90 0.18 23.08
C GLY A 400 5.25 0.44 22.38
N MET A 401 5.25 0.50 21.04
CA MET A 401 6.46 0.69 20.25
C MET A 401 7.15 2.03 20.60
N MET A 402 6.36 3.10 20.71
CA MET A 402 6.87 4.43 21.03
C MET A 402 7.49 4.46 22.43
N ASP A 403 6.79 3.89 23.43
CA ASP A 403 7.28 3.85 24.81
C ASP A 403 8.52 2.95 24.96
N GLU A 404 8.62 1.89 24.17
CA GLU A 404 9.78 0.97 24.21
C GLU A 404 11.04 1.57 23.58
N PHE A 405 10.93 2.38 22.52
CA PHE A 405 12.07 2.87 21.75
C PHE A 405 12.39 4.36 21.94
N ALA A 406 11.51 5.17 22.55
CA ALA A 406 11.82 6.55 22.89
C ALA A 406 12.86 6.61 24.03
N ALA A 407 13.81 7.53 23.91
CA ALA A 407 14.86 7.72 24.94
C ALA A 407 14.33 8.34 26.23
N SER A 408 13.21 9.07 26.15
CA SER A 408 12.57 9.70 27.31
C SER A 408 11.05 9.78 27.11
N GLN A 409 10.33 9.99 28.21
CA GLN A 409 8.89 10.23 28.14
C GLN A 409 8.54 11.54 27.40
N ASP A 410 9.39 12.56 27.49
CA ASP A 410 9.20 13.82 26.77
C ASP A 410 9.29 13.59 25.24
N ASP A 411 10.20 12.74 24.77
CA ASP A 411 10.30 12.34 23.38
C ASP A 411 9.04 11.60 22.91
N ALA A 412 8.53 10.67 23.73
CA ALA A 412 7.30 9.95 23.45
C ALA A 412 6.09 10.90 23.35
N ILE A 413 5.98 11.86 24.29
CA ILE A 413 4.92 12.89 24.28
C ILE A 413 5.03 13.80 23.04
N LEU A 414 6.24 14.19 22.66
CA LEU A 414 6.49 15.02 21.48
C LEU A 414 6.05 14.29 20.20
N MET A 415 6.45 13.03 20.05
CA MET A 415 6.08 12.20 18.90
C MET A 415 4.56 11.92 18.88
N ASP A 416 3.93 11.71 20.04
CA ASP A 416 2.46 11.51 20.10
C ASP A 416 1.70 12.79 19.71
N ARG A 417 2.20 13.96 20.12
CA ARG A 417 1.56 15.25 19.86
C ARG A 417 1.65 15.69 18.42
N TYR A 418 2.80 15.54 17.79
CA TYR A 418 3.09 16.14 16.47
C TYR A 418 3.33 15.12 15.36
N GLY A 419 3.55 13.84 15.69
CA GLY A 419 4.01 12.84 14.74
C GLY A 419 3.10 12.65 13.53
N ASP A 420 1.77 12.68 13.70
CA ASP A 420 0.83 12.58 12.59
C ASP A 420 0.92 13.80 11.66
N LEU A 421 0.96 15.01 12.23
CA LEU A 421 1.07 16.25 11.46
C LEU A 421 2.39 16.31 10.68
N THR A 422 3.50 16.07 11.37
CA THR A 422 4.84 16.21 10.78
C THR A 422 5.14 15.08 9.81
N GLY A 423 4.63 13.86 10.05
CA GLY A 423 4.74 12.74 9.12
C GLY A 423 3.95 12.96 7.83
N ASN A 424 2.73 13.49 7.93
CA ASN A 424 1.96 13.86 6.74
C ASN A 424 2.66 14.98 5.96
N LEU A 425 3.19 15.97 6.65
CA LEU A 425 3.91 17.10 6.01
C LEU A 425 5.24 16.66 5.40
N HIS A 426 5.94 15.71 6.04
CA HIS A 426 7.13 15.07 5.47
C HIS A 426 6.77 14.40 4.13
N THR A 427 5.72 13.58 4.12
CA THR A 427 5.24 12.93 2.88
C THR A 427 4.85 13.96 1.82
N ASP A 428 4.10 15.00 2.17
CA ASP A 428 3.73 16.05 1.22
C ASP A 428 4.97 16.76 0.63
N LEU A 429 5.99 17.08 1.45
CA LEU A 429 7.25 17.69 1.01
C LEU A 429 8.08 16.74 0.14
N HIS A 430 8.16 15.47 0.51
CA HIS A 430 8.84 14.41 -0.24
C HIS A 430 8.25 14.27 -1.65
N GLU A 431 6.93 14.07 -1.74
CA GLU A 431 6.22 13.82 -3.01
C GLU A 431 6.09 15.08 -3.86
N CYS A 432 5.63 16.20 -3.27
CA CYS A 432 5.32 17.41 -4.04
C CYS A 432 6.58 18.17 -4.48
N LEU A 433 7.62 18.17 -3.67
CA LEU A 433 8.80 19.00 -3.85
C LEU A 433 10.08 18.17 -3.96
N GLY A 434 10.29 17.18 -3.10
CA GLY A 434 11.46 16.34 -3.07
C GLY A 434 11.75 15.75 -4.45
N HIS A 435 10.89 14.90 -4.97
CA HIS A 435 11.04 14.33 -6.32
C HIS A 435 11.03 15.38 -7.42
N GLY A 436 10.37 16.51 -7.20
CA GLY A 436 10.30 17.61 -8.15
C GLY A 436 11.56 18.48 -8.23
N SER A 437 12.47 18.44 -7.23
CA SER A 437 13.63 19.33 -7.11
C SER A 437 14.86 18.84 -7.88
N GLY A 438 15.85 19.73 -8.05
CA GLY A 438 17.14 19.42 -8.64
C GLY A 438 17.09 19.05 -10.14
N ARG A 439 18.24 19.05 -10.79
CA ARG A 439 18.36 18.67 -12.23
C ARG A 439 19.59 17.82 -12.48
N LEU A 440 19.57 17.05 -13.53
CA LEU A 440 20.75 16.42 -14.10
C LEU A 440 21.55 17.47 -14.92
N LEU A 441 22.86 17.34 -14.95
CA LEU A 441 23.69 18.12 -15.87
C LEU A 441 23.49 17.64 -17.32
N PRO A 442 23.69 18.53 -18.30
CA PRO A 442 23.59 18.15 -19.71
C PRO A 442 24.49 16.96 -20.05
N GLY A 443 23.93 15.94 -20.70
CA GLY A 443 24.63 14.73 -21.13
C GLY A 443 24.75 13.63 -20.06
N VAL A 444 24.20 13.82 -18.87
CA VAL A 444 24.10 12.76 -17.84
C VAL A 444 22.87 11.91 -18.12
N ASP A 445 23.07 10.59 -18.20
CA ASP A 445 21.98 9.62 -18.32
C ASP A 445 21.23 9.47 -17.00
N ALA A 446 19.91 9.42 -17.07
CA ALA A 446 19.05 9.23 -15.90
C ALA A 446 19.36 7.91 -15.16
N ASP A 447 19.76 6.87 -15.90
CA ASP A 447 20.10 5.54 -15.36
C ASP A 447 21.58 5.38 -14.97
N SER A 448 22.36 6.47 -14.98
CA SER A 448 23.81 6.43 -14.69
C SER A 448 24.16 5.80 -13.35
N LEU A 449 23.28 5.93 -12.34
CA LEU A 449 23.49 5.38 -10.99
C LEU A 449 23.06 3.91 -10.87
N LYS A 450 22.46 3.31 -11.89
CA LYS A 450 22.09 1.90 -11.99
C LYS A 450 21.33 1.41 -10.72
N ALA A 451 21.78 0.31 -10.13
CA ALA A 451 21.14 -0.30 -8.95
C ALA A 451 21.07 0.60 -7.69
N TYR A 452 21.83 1.69 -7.66
CA TYR A 452 21.80 2.64 -6.53
C TYR A 452 20.88 3.85 -6.76
N GLY A 453 20.37 3.99 -7.99
CA GLY A 453 19.61 5.16 -8.42
C GLY A 453 18.34 5.40 -7.58
N SER A 454 17.57 4.35 -7.31
CA SER A 454 16.34 4.45 -6.50
C SER A 454 16.65 4.86 -5.05
N THR A 455 17.64 4.25 -4.40
CA THR A 455 18.03 4.63 -3.02
C THR A 455 18.50 6.09 -2.94
N ILE A 456 19.29 6.55 -3.92
CA ILE A 456 19.77 7.94 -3.99
C ILE A 456 18.61 8.91 -4.22
N GLU A 457 17.64 8.54 -5.05
CA GLU A 457 16.45 9.37 -5.30
C GLU A 457 15.56 9.50 -4.06
N GLU A 458 15.26 8.39 -3.39
CA GLU A 458 14.47 8.39 -2.16
C GLU A 458 15.16 9.17 -1.04
N ALA A 459 16.48 8.95 -0.83
CA ALA A 459 17.25 9.71 0.15
C ALA A 459 17.28 11.23 -0.17
N ARG A 460 17.28 11.60 -1.44
CA ARG A 460 17.21 12.99 -1.88
C ARG A 460 15.87 13.63 -1.53
N ALA A 461 14.78 12.92 -1.78
CA ALA A 461 13.42 13.39 -1.51
C ALA A 461 13.16 13.49 0.01
N ASP A 462 13.56 12.48 0.78
CA ASP A 462 13.48 12.48 2.25
C ASP A 462 14.32 13.59 2.88
N LEU A 463 15.55 13.79 2.43
CA LEU A 463 16.41 14.87 2.93
C LEU A 463 15.87 16.26 2.59
N PHE A 464 15.26 16.42 1.42
CA PHE A 464 14.58 17.67 1.06
C PHE A 464 13.46 17.96 2.06
N ALA A 465 12.63 16.98 2.33
CA ALA A 465 11.55 17.10 3.30
C ALA A 465 12.07 17.39 4.72
N LEU A 466 13.05 16.63 5.21
CA LEU A 466 13.64 16.83 6.53
C LEU A 466 14.28 18.21 6.68
N TYR A 467 15.05 18.67 5.68
CA TYR A 467 15.68 19.98 5.72
C TYR A 467 14.66 21.12 5.87
N TYR A 468 13.52 21.02 5.15
CA TYR A 468 12.49 22.06 5.15
C TYR A 468 11.47 21.92 6.28
N LEU A 469 11.30 20.76 6.88
CA LEU A 469 10.43 20.60 8.06
C LEU A 469 10.82 21.53 9.22
N ALA A 470 12.11 21.86 9.36
CA ALA A 470 12.62 22.76 10.37
C ALA A 470 12.69 24.23 9.89
N ASP A 471 12.09 24.57 8.75
CA ASP A 471 12.14 25.91 8.19
C ASP A 471 10.94 26.78 8.62
N ASP A 472 11.21 28.03 9.00
CA ASP A 472 10.16 28.99 9.38
C ASP A 472 9.14 29.24 8.25
N LYS A 473 9.48 28.93 6.99
CA LYS A 473 8.58 29.03 5.84
C LYS A 473 7.33 28.19 6.02
N LEU A 474 7.40 27.03 6.64
CA LEU A 474 6.23 26.19 6.89
C LEU A 474 5.28 26.80 7.93
N ILE A 475 5.82 27.52 8.91
CA ILE A 475 5.01 28.30 9.87
C ILE A 475 4.35 29.48 9.17
N GLU A 476 5.12 30.21 8.33
CA GLU A 476 4.59 31.32 7.51
C GLU A 476 3.44 30.87 6.61
N LEU A 477 3.55 29.69 6.03
CA LEU A 477 2.50 29.07 5.20
C LEU A 477 1.32 28.49 6.02
N GLY A 478 1.38 28.54 7.36
CA GLY A 478 0.37 27.98 8.26
C GLY A 478 0.28 26.45 8.18
N LEU A 479 1.40 25.77 7.90
CA LEU A 479 1.51 24.33 7.77
C LEU A 479 2.03 23.65 9.04
N LEU A 480 2.83 24.36 9.84
CA LEU A 480 3.26 23.97 11.17
C LEU A 480 2.73 24.92 12.24
N PRO A 481 2.35 24.43 13.44
CA PRO A 481 1.79 25.26 14.50
C PRO A 481 2.85 26.06 15.26
N ASP A 482 4.08 25.53 15.38
CA ASP A 482 5.16 26.12 16.14
C ASP A 482 6.55 25.58 15.69
N LYS A 483 7.61 26.18 16.27
CA LYS A 483 9.01 25.89 15.92
C LYS A 483 9.55 24.57 16.49
N ASP A 484 8.80 23.89 17.36
CA ASP A 484 9.25 22.64 17.98
C ASP A 484 8.61 21.40 17.33
N ALA A 485 7.56 21.59 16.56
CA ALA A 485 6.80 20.48 15.94
C ALA A 485 7.68 19.55 15.09
N PHE A 486 8.63 20.11 14.30
CA PHE A 486 9.51 19.31 13.44
C PHE A 486 10.38 18.30 14.20
N LYS A 487 10.68 18.56 15.49
CA LYS A 487 11.50 17.69 16.34
C LYS A 487 10.91 16.28 16.44
N ALA A 488 9.57 16.14 16.38
CA ALA A 488 8.91 14.85 16.39
C ALA A 488 9.30 13.98 15.18
N GLU A 489 9.37 14.59 14.00
CA GLU A 489 9.75 13.86 12.78
C GLU A 489 11.25 13.54 12.77
N TYR A 490 12.11 14.44 13.23
CA TYR A 490 13.53 14.17 13.34
C TYR A 490 13.81 13.00 14.28
N LEU A 491 13.15 12.95 15.46
CA LEU A 491 13.23 11.81 16.36
C LEU A 491 12.77 10.52 15.69
N ARG A 492 11.62 10.56 15.03
CA ARG A 492 11.06 9.39 14.33
C ARG A 492 12.01 8.91 13.24
N GLN A 493 12.55 9.80 12.42
CA GLN A 493 13.49 9.46 11.35
C GLN A 493 14.77 8.82 11.90
N MET A 494 15.34 9.39 12.95
CA MET A 494 16.58 8.87 13.54
C MET A 494 16.35 7.53 14.24
N ILE A 495 15.28 7.38 15.01
CA ILE A 495 14.91 6.11 15.67
C ILE A 495 14.62 5.03 14.63
N ASN A 496 13.89 5.37 13.56
CA ASN A 496 13.54 4.42 12.50
C ASN A 496 14.77 4.00 11.69
N GLY A 497 15.55 4.96 11.20
CA GLY A 497 16.71 4.67 10.35
C GLY A 497 17.85 3.94 11.06
N LEU A 498 18.05 4.19 12.37
CA LEU A 498 19.07 3.51 13.17
C LEU A 498 18.60 2.18 13.76
N MET A 499 17.32 2.03 14.10
CA MET A 499 16.84 0.92 14.91
C MET A 499 15.55 0.27 14.39
N THR A 500 14.39 0.96 14.47
CA THR A 500 13.10 0.27 14.46
C THR A 500 12.72 -0.35 13.13
N GLN A 501 13.21 0.13 12.00
CA GLN A 501 12.99 -0.52 10.71
C GLN A 501 13.62 -1.94 10.62
N LEU A 502 14.65 -2.22 11.44
CA LEU A 502 15.34 -3.52 11.45
C LEU A 502 14.45 -4.69 11.89
N VAL A 503 13.30 -4.42 12.53
CA VAL A 503 12.30 -5.45 12.88
C VAL A 503 11.74 -6.20 11.65
N ARG A 504 11.84 -5.60 10.46
CA ARG A 504 11.38 -6.18 9.20
C ARG A 504 12.40 -7.09 8.51
N ILE A 505 13.61 -7.16 9.04
CA ILE A 505 14.72 -7.87 8.39
C ILE A 505 14.99 -9.17 9.13
N LYS A 506 15.15 -10.25 8.38
CA LYS A 506 15.49 -11.57 8.94
C LYS A 506 16.92 -11.56 9.51
N PRO A 507 17.20 -12.27 10.62
CA PRO A 507 18.55 -12.40 11.15
C PRO A 507 19.55 -12.87 10.08
N GLY A 508 20.67 -12.15 9.96
CA GLY A 508 21.72 -12.46 8.98
C GLY A 508 21.50 -11.88 7.58
N ALA A 509 20.33 -11.32 7.28
CA ALA A 509 20.09 -10.60 6.05
C ALA A 509 20.60 -9.14 6.12
N GLN A 510 20.69 -8.48 4.97
CA GLN A 510 21.04 -7.07 4.83
C GLN A 510 19.82 -6.24 4.41
N ILE A 511 19.96 -4.93 4.41
CA ILE A 511 18.89 -4.03 3.94
C ILE A 511 18.92 -4.04 2.40
N GLU A 512 17.80 -4.44 1.77
CA GLU A 512 17.69 -4.56 0.31
C GLU A 512 16.74 -3.51 -0.29
N GLU A 513 15.64 -3.20 0.41
CA GLU A 513 14.57 -2.32 -0.06
C GLU A 513 15.03 -0.85 -0.04
N SER A 514 14.71 -0.09 -1.11
CA SER A 514 15.23 1.27 -1.34
C SER A 514 14.89 2.27 -0.25
N HIS A 515 13.63 2.30 0.23
CA HIS A 515 13.22 3.19 1.32
C HIS A 515 13.81 2.81 2.68
N MET A 516 14.15 1.55 2.90
CA MET A 516 14.87 1.15 4.12
C MET A 516 16.35 1.53 4.03
N ARG A 517 16.94 1.42 2.81
CA ARG A 517 18.33 1.84 2.55
C ARG A 517 18.49 3.34 2.73
N ASP A 518 17.57 4.16 2.20
CA ASP A 518 17.63 5.61 2.31
C ASP A 518 17.58 6.07 3.76
N ARG A 519 16.61 5.55 4.55
CA ARG A 519 16.46 5.90 5.97
C ARG A 519 17.68 5.49 6.79
N ALA A 520 18.24 4.31 6.53
CA ALA A 520 19.48 3.86 7.15
C ALA A 520 20.65 4.78 6.76
N LEU A 521 20.79 5.12 5.48
CA LEU A 521 21.81 6.00 4.94
C LEU A 521 21.76 7.37 5.63
N ILE A 522 20.62 8.02 5.63
CA ILE A 522 20.43 9.35 6.24
C ILE A 522 20.78 9.31 7.72
N ALA A 523 20.20 8.37 8.45
CA ALA A 523 20.36 8.32 9.90
C ALA A 523 21.80 7.96 10.32
N ARG A 524 22.43 6.99 9.68
CA ARG A 524 23.81 6.57 10.01
C ARG A 524 24.84 7.58 9.56
N TRP A 525 24.64 8.21 8.40
CA TRP A 525 25.51 9.27 7.95
C TRP A 525 25.46 10.46 8.92
N ALA A 526 24.27 10.91 9.31
CA ALA A 526 24.09 11.99 10.26
C ALA A 526 24.70 11.65 11.65
N TYR A 527 24.47 10.42 12.13
CA TYR A 527 25.08 9.93 13.36
C TYR A 527 26.62 10.00 13.32
N LYS A 528 27.23 9.47 12.25
CA LYS A 528 28.70 9.40 12.12
C LYS A 528 29.33 10.77 11.95
N HIS A 529 28.72 11.67 11.16
CA HIS A 529 29.24 13.01 10.90
C HIS A 529 28.90 14.04 11.97
N GLY A 530 27.99 13.70 12.88
CA GLY A 530 27.60 14.53 14.02
C GLY A 530 28.42 14.30 15.30
N LEU A 531 29.41 13.39 15.27
CA LEU A 531 30.23 13.08 16.43
C LEU A 531 31.03 14.30 16.89
N GLY A 532 30.87 14.72 18.16
CA GLY A 532 31.56 15.85 18.77
C GLY A 532 31.18 17.23 18.25
N MET A 533 30.12 17.36 17.44
CA MET A 533 29.75 18.61 16.77
C MET A 533 28.70 19.45 17.50
N ALA A 534 28.03 18.91 18.51
CA ALA A 534 27.10 19.66 19.35
C ALA A 534 27.83 20.47 20.45
N ASP A 535 27.10 21.36 21.09
CA ASP A 535 27.64 22.22 22.14
C ASP A 535 28.30 21.43 23.28
N GLY A 536 29.47 21.89 23.71
CA GLY A 536 30.30 21.22 24.71
C GLY A 536 31.01 19.95 24.21
N GLY A 537 31.12 19.77 22.89
CA GLY A 537 31.80 18.60 22.28
C GLY A 537 30.99 17.30 22.36
N LYS A 538 29.67 17.39 22.57
CA LYS A 538 28.76 16.26 22.51
C LYS A 538 28.48 15.85 21.07
N ASP A 539 27.96 14.62 20.89
CA ASP A 539 27.46 14.15 19.62
C ASP A 539 26.11 14.82 19.29
N VAL A 540 25.87 15.16 18.03
CA VAL A 540 24.58 15.71 17.58
C VAL A 540 23.47 14.69 17.78
N VAL A 541 23.75 13.44 17.44
CA VAL A 541 22.89 12.27 17.69
C VAL A 541 23.71 11.26 18.50
N GLU A 542 23.13 10.75 19.56
CA GLU A 542 23.76 9.80 20.47
C GLU A 542 22.99 8.48 20.49
N MET A 543 23.68 7.35 20.36
CA MET A 543 23.16 6.03 20.67
C MET A 543 23.57 5.65 22.10
N MET A 544 22.67 5.90 23.05
CA MET A 544 22.93 5.69 24.47
C MET A 544 22.45 4.31 24.94
N GLN A 545 23.15 3.76 25.94
CA GLN A 545 22.77 2.53 26.61
C GLN A 545 22.15 2.82 27.97
N SER A 546 20.95 2.28 28.23
CA SER A 546 20.29 2.31 29.53
C SER A 546 19.57 0.99 29.78
N ASP A 547 19.76 0.39 30.96
CA ASP A 547 19.16 -0.88 31.35
C ASP A 547 19.32 -2.01 30.33
N GLY A 548 20.49 -2.04 29.65
CA GLY A 548 20.81 -3.06 28.62
C GLY A 548 20.05 -2.87 27.31
N LYS A 549 19.46 -1.69 27.08
CA LYS A 549 18.75 -1.32 25.86
C LYS A 549 19.41 -0.10 25.21
N THR A 550 19.39 -0.11 23.89
CA THR A 550 19.88 1.01 23.06
C THR A 550 18.74 1.99 22.78
N TYR A 551 19.05 3.30 22.91
CA TYR A 551 18.13 4.41 22.61
C TYR A 551 18.83 5.45 21.75
N VAL A 552 18.06 6.20 20.97
CA VAL A 552 18.55 7.33 20.17
C VAL A 552 18.12 8.64 20.85
N ARG A 553 19.08 9.52 21.06
CA ARG A 553 18.87 10.89 21.57
C ARG A 553 19.39 11.90 20.56
N ILE A 554 18.65 12.96 20.33
CA ILE A 554 19.11 14.13 19.57
C ILE A 554 19.50 15.23 20.55
N ASN A 555 20.79 15.59 20.58
CA ASN A 555 21.31 16.61 21.49
C ASN A 555 21.28 18.02 20.87
N ASP A 556 21.28 18.11 19.51
CA ASP A 556 21.28 19.38 18.78
C ASP A 556 20.52 19.27 17.47
N TYR A 557 19.29 19.79 17.45
CA TYR A 557 18.40 19.73 16.29
C TYR A 557 18.83 20.67 15.16
N ASP A 558 19.41 21.83 15.49
CA ASP A 558 19.89 22.81 14.50
C ASP A 558 21.11 22.26 13.75
N ARG A 559 22.03 21.62 14.46
CA ARG A 559 23.16 20.93 13.85
C ARG A 559 22.71 19.73 13.01
N LEU A 560 21.72 19.00 13.47
CA LEU A 560 21.17 17.89 12.70
C LEU A 560 20.54 18.38 11.37
N ARG A 561 19.82 19.50 11.39
CA ARG A 561 19.34 20.16 10.16
C ARG A 561 20.48 20.51 9.21
N GLN A 562 21.59 21.07 9.73
CA GLN A 562 22.77 21.39 8.92
C GLN A 562 23.38 20.12 8.29
N LEU A 563 23.47 19.03 9.04
CA LEU A 563 23.92 17.73 8.51
C LEU A 563 23.02 17.21 7.40
N PHE A 564 21.70 17.27 7.56
CA PHE A 564 20.76 16.92 6.50
C PHE A 564 20.95 17.79 5.26
N GLY A 565 21.17 19.08 5.41
CA GLY A 565 21.47 19.99 4.30
C GLY A 565 22.77 19.65 3.57
N HIS A 566 23.82 19.29 4.30
CA HIS A 566 25.10 18.88 3.69
C HIS A 566 24.94 17.56 2.91
N LEU A 567 24.23 16.59 3.48
CA LEU A 567 24.00 15.30 2.81
C LEU A 567 23.09 15.48 1.58
N LEU A 568 22.06 16.34 1.65
CA LEU A 568 21.20 16.68 0.51
C LEU A 568 22.03 17.28 -0.65
N ALA A 569 22.93 18.21 -0.34
CA ALA A 569 23.81 18.82 -1.35
C ALA A 569 24.71 17.79 -2.02
N GLU A 570 25.30 16.88 -1.25
CA GLU A 570 26.14 15.81 -1.80
C GLU A 570 25.36 14.78 -2.62
N ILE A 571 24.19 14.34 -2.14
CA ILE A 571 23.33 13.40 -2.88
C ILE A 571 22.83 14.03 -4.19
N GLN A 572 22.46 15.31 -4.17
CA GLN A 572 22.08 16.02 -5.40
C GLN A 572 23.26 16.13 -6.37
N ARG A 573 24.48 16.42 -5.88
CA ARG A 573 25.69 16.42 -6.71
C ARG A 573 25.88 15.05 -7.38
N ILE A 574 25.85 13.99 -6.61
CA ILE A 574 25.99 12.59 -7.09
C ILE A 574 24.98 12.31 -8.20
N LYS A 575 23.72 12.63 -7.98
CA LYS A 575 22.66 12.42 -8.96
C LYS A 575 22.87 13.30 -10.20
N SER A 576 23.14 14.58 -10.02
CA SER A 576 23.28 15.55 -11.11
C SER A 576 24.45 15.26 -12.04
N THR A 577 25.52 14.68 -11.51
CA THR A 577 26.73 14.32 -12.28
C THR A 577 26.75 12.88 -12.76
N GLY A 578 25.83 12.03 -12.29
CA GLY A 578 25.83 10.61 -12.59
C GLY A 578 27.00 9.84 -11.95
N ASP A 579 27.48 10.29 -10.77
CA ASP A 579 28.65 9.76 -10.09
C ASP A 579 28.32 8.41 -9.43
N PHE A 580 28.40 7.35 -10.22
CA PHE A 580 28.08 5.98 -9.80
C PHE A 580 28.96 5.49 -8.65
N ASP A 581 30.27 5.82 -8.65
CA ASP A 581 31.18 5.33 -7.62
C ASP A 581 30.91 5.99 -6.26
N ALA A 582 30.60 7.29 -6.25
CA ALA A 582 30.16 7.97 -5.04
C ALA A 582 28.80 7.45 -4.52
N ALA A 583 27.83 7.21 -5.42
CA ALA A 583 26.54 6.61 -5.07
C ALA A 583 26.72 5.23 -4.43
N ARG A 584 27.50 4.35 -5.08
CA ARG A 584 27.82 3.03 -4.56
C ARG A 584 28.46 3.10 -3.17
N HIS A 585 29.49 3.93 -3.02
CA HIS A 585 30.20 4.06 -1.74
C HIS A 585 29.24 4.51 -0.62
N LEU A 586 28.44 5.53 -0.88
CA LEU A 586 27.51 6.10 0.10
C LEU A 586 26.45 5.07 0.53
N VAL A 587 25.84 4.39 -0.43
CA VAL A 587 24.77 3.40 -0.14
C VAL A 587 25.34 2.15 0.54
N GLU A 588 26.46 1.61 0.08
CA GLU A 588 27.06 0.40 0.68
C GLU A 588 27.59 0.65 2.10
N GLU A 589 28.13 1.84 2.37
CA GLU A 589 28.65 2.16 3.70
C GLU A 589 27.53 2.42 4.71
N TYR A 590 26.49 3.17 4.33
CA TYR A 590 25.47 3.63 5.28
C TYR A 590 24.11 2.94 5.13
N GLY A 591 23.75 2.49 3.93
CA GLY A 591 22.40 1.99 3.63
C GLY A 591 22.22 0.47 3.79
N VAL A 592 23.26 -0.34 3.71
CA VAL A 592 23.14 -1.79 3.52
C VAL A 592 23.45 -2.60 4.78
N ARG A 593 24.58 -2.33 5.43
CA ARG A 593 25.11 -3.18 6.51
C ARG A 593 24.29 -3.06 7.79
N ILE A 594 24.15 -4.16 8.53
CA ILE A 594 23.45 -4.22 9.81
C ILE A 594 24.41 -4.68 10.90
N ASP A 595 24.41 -3.97 12.02
CA ASP A 595 25.07 -4.46 13.26
C ASP A 595 24.24 -5.61 13.83
N SER A 596 24.81 -6.81 13.87
CA SER A 596 24.11 -8.03 14.27
C SER A 596 23.72 -8.05 15.75
N VAL A 597 24.49 -7.36 16.62
CA VAL A 597 24.23 -7.29 18.06
C VAL A 597 23.03 -6.39 18.30
N LEU A 598 23.02 -5.18 17.71
CA LEU A 598 21.91 -4.24 17.77
C LEU A 598 20.65 -4.85 17.12
N HIS A 599 20.78 -5.50 15.99
CA HIS A 599 19.65 -6.16 15.31
C HIS A 599 18.97 -7.19 16.21
N LYS A 600 19.78 -8.06 16.84
CA LYS A 600 19.25 -9.06 17.80
C LYS A 600 18.53 -8.38 18.96
N GLU A 601 19.12 -7.34 19.56
CA GLU A 601 18.48 -6.58 20.64
C GLU A 601 17.10 -6.04 20.22
N ILE A 602 17.03 -5.41 19.05
CA ILE A 602 15.80 -4.82 18.53
C ILE A 602 14.73 -5.88 18.28
N LEU A 603 15.10 -7.02 17.67
CA LEU A 603 14.18 -8.13 17.45
C LEU A 603 13.66 -8.71 18.78
N ASP A 604 14.54 -8.89 19.77
CA ASP A 604 14.16 -9.38 21.10
C ASP A 604 13.22 -8.39 21.82
N ARG A 605 13.41 -7.07 21.65
CA ARG A 605 12.53 -6.01 22.18
C ARG A 605 11.18 -6.01 21.48
N TYR A 606 11.17 -6.07 20.16
CA TYR A 606 9.97 -6.10 19.36
C TYR A 606 9.11 -7.34 19.63
N GLN A 607 9.75 -8.50 19.75
CA GLN A 607 9.06 -9.75 20.07
C GLN A 607 8.30 -9.67 21.41
N ARG A 608 8.87 -8.97 22.43
CA ARG A 608 8.19 -8.77 23.72
C ARG A 608 6.95 -7.90 23.63
N LEU A 609 6.89 -7.00 22.65
CA LEU A 609 5.71 -6.17 22.39
C LEU A 609 4.54 -6.97 21.78
N ASN A 610 4.82 -8.15 21.23
CA ASN A 610 3.83 -9.01 20.57
C ASN A 610 2.98 -8.25 19.52
N ILE A 611 3.65 -7.44 18.71
CA ILE A 611 2.99 -6.65 17.64
C ILE A 611 2.85 -7.52 16.40
N PRO A 612 1.64 -7.71 15.86
CA PRO A 612 1.46 -8.43 14.60
C PRO A 612 2.19 -7.73 13.45
N PRO A 613 2.99 -8.46 12.65
CA PRO A 613 3.73 -7.88 11.53
C PRO A 613 2.83 -7.42 10.38
N TYR A 614 1.68 -8.06 10.22
CA TYR A 614 0.73 -7.77 9.14
C TYR A 614 -0.53 -7.11 9.65
N LYS A 615 -1.08 -6.21 8.86
CA LYS A 615 -2.32 -5.51 9.15
C LYS A 615 -3.21 -5.46 7.92
N GLY A 616 -4.50 -5.49 8.13
CA GLY A 616 -5.48 -5.29 7.08
C GLY A 616 -6.67 -4.50 7.61
N PHE A 617 -7.60 -4.19 6.71
CA PHE A 617 -8.71 -3.31 7.02
C PHE A 617 -10.05 -4.03 6.96
N ILE A 618 -10.97 -3.56 7.78
CA ILE A 618 -12.41 -3.85 7.69
C ILE A 618 -13.05 -2.64 7.00
N ASN A 619 -13.74 -2.87 5.91
CA ASN A 619 -14.43 -1.82 5.19
C ASN A 619 -15.60 -1.25 5.98
N PRO A 620 -15.90 0.05 5.85
CA PRO A 620 -17.19 0.60 6.26
C PRO A 620 -18.36 -0.08 5.52
N VAL A 621 -19.52 -0.10 6.14
CA VAL A 621 -20.75 -0.63 5.54
C VAL A 621 -21.66 0.52 5.17
N TYR A 622 -22.01 0.65 3.90
CA TYR A 622 -22.94 1.66 3.40
C TYR A 622 -24.33 1.07 3.22
N LYS A 623 -25.33 1.73 3.79
CA LYS A 623 -26.73 1.31 3.71
C LYS A 623 -27.56 2.42 3.08
N ALA A 624 -28.23 2.13 1.98
CA ALA A 624 -29.18 3.04 1.37
C ALA A 624 -30.47 3.09 2.21
N VAL A 625 -30.92 4.29 2.51
CA VAL A 625 -32.26 4.56 3.09
C VAL A 625 -33.22 4.80 1.94
N MET A 626 -34.27 4.00 1.87
CA MET A 626 -35.24 4.05 0.78
C MET A 626 -36.55 4.72 1.23
N ASP A 627 -37.17 5.47 0.33
CA ASP A 627 -38.57 5.88 0.48
C ASP A 627 -39.56 4.76 0.06
N ASN A 628 -40.85 5.05 0.16
CA ASN A 628 -41.91 4.07 -0.18
C ASN A 628 -41.98 3.75 -1.70
N ASP A 629 -41.40 4.59 -2.54
CA ASP A 629 -41.38 4.44 -4.01
C ASP A 629 -40.06 3.78 -4.49
N GLY A 630 -39.15 3.42 -3.54
CA GLY A 630 -37.86 2.80 -3.83
C GLY A 630 -36.75 3.79 -4.23
N GLY A 631 -36.97 5.08 -4.00
CA GLY A 631 -35.97 6.13 -4.17
C GLY A 631 -35.01 6.17 -2.98
N ILE A 632 -33.72 6.38 -3.23
CA ILE A 632 -32.72 6.56 -2.16
C ILE A 632 -32.81 7.98 -1.62
N THR A 633 -33.14 8.13 -0.34
CA THR A 633 -33.28 9.40 0.37
C THR A 633 -32.06 9.76 1.21
N ASP A 634 -31.24 8.78 1.59
CA ASP A 634 -29.93 8.97 2.22
C ASP A 634 -29.07 7.70 2.09
N VAL A 635 -27.79 7.82 2.40
CA VAL A 635 -26.86 6.69 2.56
C VAL A 635 -26.15 6.86 3.91
N ILE A 636 -26.24 5.85 4.75
CA ILE A 636 -25.65 5.84 6.09
C ILE A 636 -24.42 4.94 6.09
N VAL A 637 -23.35 5.42 6.72
CA VAL A 637 -22.13 4.64 6.95
C VAL A 637 -22.12 4.04 8.37
N SER A 638 -21.73 2.77 8.48
CA SER A 638 -21.58 2.05 9.76
C SER A 638 -20.20 1.37 9.82
N TYR A 639 -19.66 1.27 11.04
CA TYR A 639 -18.35 0.64 11.32
C TYR A 639 -18.47 -0.52 12.34
N GLU A 640 -19.68 -1.00 12.58
CA GLU A 640 -19.96 -1.99 13.64
C GLU A 640 -19.63 -3.44 13.23
N GLU A 641 -19.63 -3.73 11.93
CA GLU A 641 -19.44 -5.09 11.42
C GLU A 641 -18.04 -5.61 11.76
N SER A 642 -17.94 -6.82 12.31
CA SER A 642 -16.66 -7.51 12.53
C SER A 642 -16.09 -8.06 11.23
N TYR A 643 -14.79 -8.40 11.22
CA TYR A 643 -14.14 -8.99 10.05
C TYR A 643 -14.82 -10.28 9.58
N THR A 644 -15.13 -11.19 10.51
CA THR A 644 -15.81 -12.45 10.21
C THR A 644 -17.21 -12.23 9.64
N GLU A 645 -18.01 -11.35 10.22
CA GLU A 645 -19.34 -11.00 9.71
C GLU A 645 -19.24 -10.42 8.29
N GLN A 646 -18.28 -9.54 8.05
CA GLN A 646 -18.07 -8.93 6.74
C GLN A 646 -17.69 -9.98 5.68
N MET A 647 -16.80 -10.92 6.00
CA MET A 647 -16.39 -11.96 5.05
C MET A 647 -17.55 -12.88 4.68
N LEU A 648 -18.35 -13.29 5.67
CA LEU A 648 -19.53 -14.13 5.43
C LEU A 648 -20.61 -13.38 4.63
N ARG A 649 -20.87 -12.12 4.96
CA ARG A 649 -21.80 -11.28 4.19
C ARG A 649 -21.34 -11.10 2.75
N TYR A 650 -20.05 -10.88 2.50
CA TYR A 650 -19.52 -10.75 1.15
C TYR A 650 -19.71 -12.05 0.35
N SER A 651 -19.50 -13.20 0.97
CA SER A 651 -19.69 -14.49 0.32
C SER A 651 -21.17 -14.80 0.03
N ASP A 652 -22.10 -14.31 0.86
CA ASP A 652 -23.54 -14.49 0.62
C ASP A 652 -24.07 -13.51 -0.45
N ALA A 653 -23.64 -12.23 -0.41
CA ALA A 653 -24.21 -11.16 -1.22
C ALA A 653 -23.52 -10.99 -2.59
N TYR A 654 -22.22 -11.28 -2.71
CA TYR A 654 -21.40 -10.93 -3.89
C TYR A 654 -20.72 -12.15 -4.55
N SER A 655 -21.19 -13.35 -4.29
CA SER A 655 -20.75 -14.56 -5.00
C SER A 655 -21.84 -15.06 -5.94
N ILE A 656 -21.44 -15.61 -7.08
CA ILE A 656 -22.36 -16.32 -8.00
C ILE A 656 -22.59 -17.71 -7.42
N LYS A 657 -23.85 -18.04 -7.13
CA LYS A 657 -24.29 -19.33 -6.57
C LYS A 657 -24.55 -20.34 -7.68
#